data_42022b03474d9310671138de37e25fbd
#
_entry.id   42022b03474d9310671138de37e25fbd
#
_cell.length_a   1.000
_cell.length_b   1.000
_cell.length_c   1.000
_cell.angle_alpha   90.00
_cell.angle_beta   90.00
_cell.angle_gamma   90.00
#
_symmetry.space_group_name_H-M   'P 1'
#
loop_
_entity.id
_entity.type
_entity.pdbx_description
1 polymer ?
#
loop_
_entity_poly.entity_id
_entity_poly.type
_entity_poly.pdbx_seq_one_letter_code
_entity_poly.pdbx_strand_id
1 'polypeptide(L)'
;MSEELEKKNYSADSIQALEGMEHVRMRPSMYIGDVGTRGLHHLVYEVVDNSIDEAMGGYCDTITVDINEDNSISVTDNGRGIPVGIHKKEGVSALEVVMTKIGAGGKFDKDSYKVSGGLHGVGVSCVNALSVHLKATVYIDGKIWEQEYERGKAMYPAKPVGETDKRGTTVTFWPDPTIFTQTVEYSYDTLSYRMRELSYLNKGVTLTITDKRHKDDKGQYVQEVFCSEEGLKEFIKFLDSNREQLTKNVISIEGEKNGIPVEVAMVYNTSYTENLHSYVNNINTHEGGTHLAGFRRGLTTTLKKYADASGMLDKLKFEIAGDDFREGLTAIISVKVAEPQFEGQTKTKLGNRDVTAAVSQAVSEMLADYLEENPDDAKIIVQKVVLAAQARHAANKAREMVQRKTVMSIGGLPGKLSDCSEQDPSLCEVFLVEGDSAGGTAKQGRDRKFQAILPLRGKILNVEKAMQHRVFDNEEIKNIYTALGVTIGTEEDSKALNLSKLRYHKVVIMCDADVDGSHIETLILTFFFRYMRELIDGGHIYIATPPLYLVKKGTKKRYAWNDKERDAIAAEYNGSVSIQRYKGLGEMNAEQLWDTTMNPEFRTLRQIIITNATETDRTFSMLMGDEVPPRKEFIEKNAVYANIDA
;
A
#
# COMPACT_ATOMS: atom_id res chain seq x y z
N MET A 1 -26.51 -1.85 -42.46
CA MET A 1 -26.07 -0.48 -42.79
C MET A 1 -24.76 -0.29 -42.05
N SER A 2 -23.66 -0.38 -42.78
CA SER A 2 -22.29 -0.19 -42.27
C SER A 2 -22.05 1.31 -42.11
N GLU A 3 -21.93 1.79 -40.88
CA GLU A 3 -21.34 3.12 -40.63
C GLU A 3 -19.85 3.02 -40.93
N GLU A 4 -19.45 3.66 -42.05
CA GLU A 4 -18.06 3.94 -42.36
C GLU A 4 -17.52 4.87 -41.28
N LEU A 5 -16.63 4.34 -40.42
CA LEU A 5 -15.74 5.12 -39.55
C LEU A 5 -14.85 5.96 -40.48
N GLU A 6 -15.19 7.22 -40.67
CA GLU A 6 -14.29 8.21 -41.29
C GLU A 6 -12.95 8.18 -40.55
N LYS A 7 -11.93 7.61 -41.18
CA LYS A 7 -10.55 7.72 -40.74
C LYS A 7 -10.18 9.20 -40.76
N LYS A 8 -10.22 9.87 -39.59
CA LYS A 8 -9.64 11.20 -39.45
C LYS A 8 -8.18 11.13 -39.90
N ASN A 9 -7.86 11.85 -40.98
CA ASN A 9 -6.49 11.95 -41.47
C ASN A 9 -5.60 12.53 -40.34
N TYR A 10 -4.55 11.81 -39.98
CA TYR A 10 -3.53 12.31 -39.07
C TYR A 10 -2.72 13.39 -39.80
N SER A 11 -2.97 14.64 -39.45
CA SER A 11 -2.33 15.84 -40.03
C SER A 11 -1.73 16.71 -38.93
N ALA A 12 -0.96 17.71 -39.28
CA ALA A 12 -0.40 18.68 -38.33
C ALA A 12 -1.47 19.31 -37.43
N ASP A 13 -2.68 19.54 -37.96
CA ASP A 13 -3.82 20.09 -37.22
C ASP A 13 -4.40 19.11 -36.17
N SER A 14 -4.08 17.82 -36.27
CA SER A 14 -4.49 16.82 -35.29
C SER A 14 -3.56 16.74 -34.06
N ILE A 15 -2.42 17.45 -34.11
CA ILE A 15 -1.46 17.52 -33.00
C ILE A 15 -1.93 18.62 -32.04
N GLN A 16 -2.33 18.21 -30.83
CA GLN A 16 -2.69 19.13 -29.74
C GLN A 16 -1.48 19.33 -28.80
N ALA A 17 -1.08 20.59 -28.60
CA ALA A 17 -0.12 20.97 -27.58
C ALA A 17 -0.91 21.39 -26.32
N LEU A 18 -0.87 20.55 -25.29
CA LEU A 18 -1.47 20.85 -23.99
C LEU A 18 -0.41 21.46 -23.07
N GLU A 19 -0.71 22.57 -22.44
CA GLU A 19 0.19 23.25 -21.53
C GLU A 19 -0.40 23.38 -20.12
N GLY A 20 0.49 23.32 -19.11
CA GLY A 20 0.16 23.63 -17.73
C GLY A 20 -1.00 22.80 -17.15
N MET A 21 -2.01 23.48 -16.60
CA MET A 21 -3.14 22.85 -15.89
C MET A 21 -4.01 21.96 -16.80
N GLU A 22 -4.11 22.27 -18.08
CA GLU A 22 -4.90 21.46 -19.03
C GLU A 22 -4.25 20.09 -19.22
N HIS A 23 -2.91 20.04 -19.31
CA HIS A 23 -2.19 18.77 -19.40
C HIS A 23 -2.39 17.91 -18.15
N VAL A 24 -2.35 18.51 -16.94
CA VAL A 24 -2.62 17.78 -15.67
C VAL A 24 -4.03 17.17 -15.68
N ARG A 25 -5.05 17.95 -16.08
CA ARG A 25 -6.44 17.48 -16.12
C ARG A 25 -6.68 16.40 -17.18
N MET A 26 -5.98 16.45 -18.31
CA MET A 26 -6.10 15.44 -19.37
C MET A 26 -5.33 14.14 -19.06
N ARG A 27 -4.27 14.21 -18.27
CA ARG A 27 -3.39 13.08 -17.92
C ARG A 27 -3.07 13.06 -16.43
N PRO A 28 -4.08 13.01 -15.53
CA PRO A 28 -3.87 13.12 -14.09
C PRO A 28 -2.97 12.01 -13.55
N SER A 29 -3.08 10.78 -14.06
CA SER A 29 -2.28 9.64 -13.61
C SER A 29 -0.76 9.83 -13.77
N MET A 30 -0.30 10.70 -14.68
CA MET A 30 1.13 11.03 -14.80
C MET A 30 1.66 11.79 -13.58
N TYR A 31 0.77 12.47 -12.83
CA TYR A 31 1.14 13.34 -11.71
C TYR A 31 0.81 12.72 -10.35
N ILE A 32 -0.31 11.98 -10.26
CA ILE A 32 -0.82 11.43 -9.00
C ILE A 32 -0.89 9.89 -8.98
N GLY A 33 -0.38 9.22 -10.04
CA GLY A 33 -0.32 7.77 -10.16
C GLY A 33 -1.61 7.14 -10.70
N ASP A 34 -2.76 7.39 -10.08
CA ASP A 34 -4.07 6.92 -10.55
C ASP A 34 -5.18 7.95 -10.25
N VAL A 35 -6.39 7.69 -10.69
CA VAL A 35 -7.58 8.54 -10.44
C VAL A 35 -8.61 7.86 -9.53
N GLY A 36 -8.24 6.78 -8.87
CA GLY A 36 -9.02 6.09 -7.86
C GLY A 36 -8.75 6.62 -6.45
N THR A 37 -9.04 5.78 -5.46
CA THR A 37 -8.87 6.11 -4.03
C THR A 37 -7.44 6.53 -3.69
N ARG A 38 -6.42 5.87 -4.26
CA ARG A 38 -5.01 6.18 -4.00
C ARG A 38 -4.65 7.58 -4.51
N GLY A 39 -5.00 7.91 -5.76
CA GLY A 39 -4.74 9.22 -6.34
C GLY A 39 -5.50 10.33 -5.63
N LEU A 40 -6.73 10.06 -5.16
CA LEU A 40 -7.51 11.00 -4.36
C LEU A 40 -6.78 11.38 -3.06
N HIS A 41 -6.27 10.39 -2.29
CA HIS A 41 -5.52 10.65 -1.06
C HIS A 41 -4.17 11.30 -1.33
N HIS A 42 -3.57 11.06 -2.50
CA HIS A 42 -2.31 11.70 -2.90
C HIS A 42 -2.42 13.22 -2.98
N LEU A 43 -3.60 13.78 -3.32
CA LEU A 43 -3.82 15.23 -3.26
C LEU A 43 -3.58 15.79 -1.85
N VAL A 44 -4.02 15.08 -0.82
CA VAL A 44 -3.80 15.48 0.57
C VAL A 44 -2.32 15.41 0.92
N TYR A 45 -1.64 14.35 0.49
CA TYR A 45 -0.21 14.17 0.75
C TYR A 45 0.63 15.29 0.15
N GLU A 46 0.34 15.74 -1.08
CA GLU A 46 1.07 16.83 -1.71
C GLU A 46 0.93 18.17 -0.95
N VAL A 47 -0.22 18.43 -0.32
CA VAL A 47 -0.39 19.64 0.49
C VAL A 47 0.29 19.49 1.85
N VAL A 48 0.13 18.34 2.52
CA VAL A 48 0.77 18.05 3.81
C VAL A 48 2.30 18.04 3.69
N ASP A 49 2.84 17.44 2.62
CA ASP A 49 4.28 17.40 2.38
C ASP A 49 4.88 18.82 2.22
N ASN A 50 4.11 19.80 1.74
CA ASN A 50 4.56 21.20 1.72
C ASN A 50 4.69 21.78 3.15
N SER A 51 3.76 21.46 4.05
CA SER A 51 3.83 21.86 5.45
C SER A 51 4.96 21.13 6.19
N ILE A 52 5.21 19.86 5.86
CA ILE A 52 6.35 19.09 6.38
C ILE A 52 7.68 19.67 5.88
N ASP A 53 7.76 20.16 4.64
CA ASP A 53 8.97 20.85 4.14
C ASP A 53 9.29 22.13 4.94
N GLU A 54 8.25 22.89 5.38
CA GLU A 54 8.42 23.99 6.33
C GLU A 54 8.92 23.52 7.70
N ALA A 55 8.42 22.35 8.17
CA ALA A 55 8.88 21.77 9.42
C ALA A 55 10.34 21.28 9.33
N MET A 56 10.75 20.65 8.24
CA MET A 56 12.15 20.28 7.98
C MET A 56 13.08 21.52 7.90
N GLY A 57 12.55 22.64 7.45
CA GLY A 57 13.25 23.94 7.48
C GLY A 57 13.32 24.57 8.87
N GLY A 58 12.65 24.01 9.88
CA GLY A 58 12.59 24.55 11.25
C GLY A 58 11.60 25.71 11.42
N TYR A 59 10.67 25.90 10.48
CA TYR A 59 9.72 27.02 10.48
C TYR A 59 8.31 26.63 10.90
N CYS A 60 8.00 25.34 10.97
CA CYS A 60 6.69 24.80 11.31
C CYS A 60 6.82 23.69 12.36
N ASP A 61 5.94 23.67 13.36
CA ASP A 61 5.84 22.65 14.40
C ASP A 61 4.43 22.10 14.58
N THR A 62 3.44 22.70 13.90
CA THR A 62 2.03 22.33 14.04
C THR A 62 1.34 22.29 12.68
N ILE A 63 0.77 21.12 12.35
CA ILE A 63 0.04 20.88 11.10
C ILE A 63 -1.32 20.27 11.46
N THR A 64 -2.38 20.81 10.89
CA THR A 64 -3.76 20.33 11.09
C THR A 64 -4.37 19.94 9.76
N VAL A 65 -4.99 18.76 9.71
CA VAL A 65 -5.72 18.24 8.55
C VAL A 65 -7.17 18.01 8.96
N ASP A 66 -8.10 18.67 8.29
CA ASP A 66 -9.53 18.51 8.52
C ASP A 66 -10.22 17.91 7.30
N ILE A 67 -10.95 16.82 7.49
CA ILE A 67 -11.93 16.33 6.53
C ILE A 67 -13.24 17.04 6.87
N ASN A 68 -13.65 17.99 6.04
CA ASN A 68 -14.81 18.83 6.32
C ASN A 68 -16.13 18.09 6.07
N GLU A 69 -17.26 18.64 6.56
CA GLU A 69 -18.60 18.06 6.43
C GLU A 69 -19.02 17.85 4.96
N ASP A 70 -18.56 18.73 4.07
CA ASP A 70 -18.77 18.64 2.60
C ASP A 70 -17.73 17.77 1.88
N ASN A 71 -16.95 17.02 2.64
CA ASN A 71 -15.87 16.16 2.15
C ASN A 71 -14.74 16.90 1.42
N SER A 72 -14.59 18.21 1.63
CA SER A 72 -13.37 18.92 1.27
C SER A 72 -12.27 18.67 2.31
N ILE A 73 -11.03 18.94 1.94
CA ILE A 73 -9.87 18.87 2.85
C ILE A 73 -9.34 20.27 3.13
N SER A 74 -9.07 20.55 4.40
CA SER A 74 -8.31 21.72 4.83
C SER A 74 -7.00 21.27 5.47
N VAL A 75 -5.87 21.76 4.97
CA VAL A 75 -4.56 21.57 5.58
C VAL A 75 -4.06 22.94 6.05
N THR A 76 -3.75 23.04 7.33
CA THR A 76 -3.25 24.27 7.96
C THR A 76 -1.90 24.01 8.61
N ASP A 77 -0.94 24.89 8.36
CA ASP A 77 0.36 24.91 9.04
C ASP A 77 0.64 26.27 9.69
N ASN A 78 1.59 26.29 10.62
CA ASN A 78 2.10 27.50 11.24
C ASN A 78 3.50 27.91 10.71
N GLY A 79 3.80 27.57 9.46
CA GLY A 79 5.04 27.88 8.77
C GLY A 79 5.21 29.37 8.46
N ARG A 80 6.11 29.69 7.52
CA ARG A 80 6.39 31.07 7.10
C ARG A 80 5.26 31.74 6.34
N GLY A 81 4.36 30.94 5.73
CA GLY A 81 3.38 31.39 4.77
C GLY A 81 3.95 31.54 3.36
N ILE A 82 3.14 31.26 2.34
CA ILE A 82 3.52 31.43 0.94
C ILE A 82 3.65 32.92 0.64
N PRO A 83 4.74 33.43 0.00
CA PRO A 83 4.88 34.83 -0.33
C PRO A 83 3.74 35.34 -1.23
N VAL A 84 3.20 36.52 -0.91
CA VAL A 84 2.07 37.15 -1.63
C VAL A 84 2.49 38.34 -2.50
N GLY A 85 3.76 38.74 -2.45
CA GLY A 85 4.34 39.81 -3.27
C GLY A 85 4.27 39.49 -4.77
N ILE A 86 4.28 40.52 -5.63
CA ILE A 86 4.23 40.37 -7.06
C ILE A 86 5.52 39.74 -7.59
N HIS A 87 5.37 38.61 -8.31
CA HIS A 87 6.49 37.93 -8.97
C HIS A 87 6.94 38.72 -10.20
N LYS A 88 8.20 39.18 -10.21
CA LYS A 88 8.71 40.11 -11.23
C LYS A 88 8.54 39.66 -12.68
N LYS A 89 8.66 38.37 -12.95
CA LYS A 89 8.58 37.81 -14.31
C LYS A 89 7.13 37.54 -14.74
N GLU A 90 6.29 37.08 -13.82
CA GLU A 90 4.93 36.63 -14.15
C GLU A 90 3.88 37.73 -13.98
N GLY A 91 4.19 38.82 -13.25
CA GLY A 91 3.30 39.97 -13.08
C GLY A 91 2.09 39.74 -12.14
N VAL A 92 2.01 38.56 -11.55
CA VAL A 92 0.98 38.16 -10.57
C VAL A 92 1.61 37.85 -9.20
N SER A 93 0.82 37.60 -8.16
CA SER A 93 1.37 37.24 -6.85
C SER A 93 2.16 35.95 -6.88
N ALA A 94 3.21 35.83 -6.04
CA ALA A 94 3.95 34.58 -5.91
C ALA A 94 3.05 33.41 -5.49
N LEU A 95 2.02 33.66 -4.65
CA LEU A 95 0.97 32.70 -4.32
C LEU A 95 0.29 32.16 -5.59
N GLU A 96 -0.14 33.05 -6.48
CA GLU A 96 -0.79 32.65 -7.74
C GLU A 96 0.17 31.84 -8.63
N VAL A 97 1.44 32.23 -8.73
CA VAL A 97 2.45 31.50 -9.48
C VAL A 97 2.61 30.07 -8.95
N VAL A 98 2.74 29.90 -7.63
CA VAL A 98 2.89 28.56 -7.01
C VAL A 98 1.64 27.70 -7.23
N MET A 99 0.44 28.29 -7.17
CA MET A 99 -0.81 27.55 -7.32
C MET A 99 -1.18 27.24 -8.77
N THR A 100 -0.69 28.00 -9.75
CA THR A 100 -1.14 27.89 -11.15
C THR A 100 -0.07 27.53 -12.16
N LYS A 101 1.21 27.52 -11.78
CA LYS A 101 2.32 27.20 -12.71
C LYS A 101 3.00 25.90 -12.33
N ILE A 102 3.14 25.02 -13.32
CA ILE A 102 3.95 23.81 -13.19
C ILE A 102 5.44 24.21 -13.23
N GLY A 103 6.25 23.62 -12.33
CA GLY A 103 7.67 23.93 -12.23
C GLY A 103 7.94 25.27 -11.54
N ALA A 104 7.01 25.77 -10.71
CA ALA A 104 7.19 26.97 -9.90
C ALA A 104 7.22 26.62 -8.41
N GLY A 105 8.10 27.27 -7.65
CA GLY A 105 8.18 27.10 -6.20
C GLY A 105 9.50 27.61 -5.61
N GLY A 106 9.48 27.94 -4.32
CA GLY A 106 10.67 28.41 -3.58
C GLY A 106 11.71 27.31 -3.32
N LYS A 107 11.37 26.04 -3.55
CA LYS A 107 12.22 24.88 -3.28
C LYS A 107 13.34 24.68 -4.32
N PHE A 108 13.34 25.44 -5.40
CA PHE A 108 14.46 25.52 -6.35
C PHE A 108 15.62 26.38 -5.83
N ASP A 109 15.38 27.19 -4.78
CA ASP A 109 16.40 27.99 -4.12
C ASP A 109 16.95 27.23 -2.90
N LYS A 110 18.22 26.82 -2.99
CA LYS A 110 18.92 26.05 -1.94
C LYS A 110 19.17 26.83 -0.66
N ASP A 111 19.17 28.16 -0.73
CA ASP A 111 19.30 29.02 0.45
C ASP A 111 18.01 29.03 1.27
N SER A 112 16.87 28.83 0.61
CA SER A 112 15.56 28.78 1.24
C SER A 112 15.19 27.40 1.79
N TYR A 113 15.63 26.31 1.09
CA TYR A 113 15.37 24.92 1.49
C TYR A 113 16.60 24.04 1.20
N LYS A 114 17.33 23.65 2.24
CA LYS A 114 18.49 22.74 2.11
C LYS A 114 18.06 21.32 1.73
N VAL A 115 16.94 20.86 2.26
CA VAL A 115 16.34 19.55 2.01
C VAL A 115 14.83 19.73 1.90
N SER A 116 14.20 19.13 0.91
CA SER A 116 12.75 19.13 0.75
C SER A 116 12.26 17.84 0.08
N GLY A 117 11.02 17.46 0.35
CA GLY A 117 10.33 16.39 -0.37
C GLY A 117 9.76 16.84 -1.71
N GLY A 118 9.33 18.11 -1.78
CA GLY A 118 8.81 18.73 -3.00
C GLY A 118 9.90 19.29 -3.90
N LEU A 119 10.25 18.57 -4.97
CA LEU A 119 11.37 18.91 -5.85
C LEU A 119 10.96 19.48 -7.20
N HIS A 120 9.80 19.08 -7.70
CA HIS A 120 9.41 19.33 -9.09
C HIS A 120 8.56 20.60 -9.25
N GLY A 121 8.13 21.24 -8.16
CA GLY A 121 7.25 22.42 -8.20
C GLY A 121 5.89 22.16 -8.86
N VAL A 122 5.36 20.93 -8.71
CA VAL A 122 4.10 20.52 -9.35
C VAL A 122 3.01 20.09 -8.38
N GLY A 123 3.31 19.77 -7.12
CA GLY A 123 2.38 19.14 -6.19
C GLY A 123 1.10 19.96 -5.97
N VAL A 124 1.20 21.15 -5.36
CA VAL A 124 0.02 21.96 -5.06
C VAL A 124 -0.69 22.48 -6.32
N SER A 125 0.05 22.71 -7.42
CA SER A 125 -0.55 23.10 -8.68
C SER A 125 -1.35 21.95 -9.30
N CYS A 126 -0.92 20.69 -9.12
CA CYS A 126 -1.71 19.52 -9.49
C CYS A 126 -2.98 19.39 -8.63
N VAL A 127 -2.89 19.62 -7.31
CA VAL A 127 -4.07 19.64 -6.43
C VAL A 127 -5.07 20.68 -6.92
N ASN A 128 -4.62 21.88 -7.25
CA ASN A 128 -5.47 22.94 -7.81
C ASN A 128 -6.11 22.53 -9.14
N ALA A 129 -5.33 21.98 -10.07
CA ALA A 129 -5.84 21.53 -11.37
C ALA A 129 -6.91 20.43 -11.26
N LEU A 130 -6.78 19.53 -10.27
CA LEU A 130 -7.64 18.37 -10.07
C LEU A 130 -8.79 18.62 -9.06
N SER A 131 -8.97 19.87 -8.62
CA SER A 131 -10.05 20.31 -7.74
C SER A 131 -11.07 21.14 -8.51
N VAL A 132 -12.38 21.00 -8.20
CA VAL A 132 -13.41 21.91 -8.71
C VAL A 132 -13.21 23.30 -8.16
N HIS A 133 -12.80 23.38 -6.88
CA HIS A 133 -12.53 24.60 -6.17
C HIS A 133 -11.34 24.43 -5.23
N LEU A 134 -10.52 25.46 -5.10
CA LEU A 134 -9.45 25.52 -4.13
C LEU A 134 -9.39 26.93 -3.53
N LYS A 135 -9.23 27.01 -2.21
CA LYS A 135 -9.01 28.24 -1.48
C LYS A 135 -7.67 28.21 -0.77
N ALA A 136 -6.82 29.18 -1.02
CA ALA A 136 -5.58 29.39 -0.30
C ALA A 136 -5.72 30.62 0.61
N THR A 137 -5.46 30.44 1.91
CA THR A 137 -5.41 31.50 2.91
C THR A 137 -4.00 31.55 3.48
N VAL A 138 -3.35 32.68 3.41
CA VAL A 138 -1.98 32.88 3.86
C VAL A 138 -1.94 33.93 4.97
N TYR A 139 -1.28 33.58 6.06
CA TYR A 139 -1.06 34.41 7.24
C TYR A 139 0.39 34.90 7.22
N ILE A 140 0.60 36.13 6.74
CA ILE A 140 1.95 36.69 6.54
C ILE A 140 1.95 38.20 6.74
N ASP A 141 3.02 38.73 7.32
CA ASP A 141 3.25 40.17 7.55
C ASP A 141 2.07 40.86 8.26
N GLY A 142 1.49 40.19 9.26
CA GLY A 142 0.36 40.74 10.06
C GLY A 142 -0.99 40.76 9.34
N LYS A 143 -1.10 40.17 8.15
CA LYS A 143 -2.31 40.17 7.31
C LYS A 143 -2.73 38.76 6.93
N ILE A 144 -4.05 38.64 6.73
CA ILE A 144 -4.68 37.46 6.14
C ILE A 144 -4.88 37.75 4.65
N TRP A 145 -4.28 36.93 3.81
CA TRP A 145 -4.43 36.98 2.36
C TRP A 145 -5.23 35.80 1.87
N GLU A 146 -6.11 36.02 0.89
CA GLU A 146 -6.92 34.97 0.28
C GLU A 146 -6.87 35.04 -1.24
N GLN A 147 -6.89 33.85 -1.84
CA GLN A 147 -7.10 33.67 -3.26
C GLN A 147 -7.84 32.35 -3.50
N GLU A 148 -8.81 32.37 -4.40
CA GLU A 148 -9.60 31.20 -4.77
C GLU A 148 -9.38 30.85 -6.23
N TYR A 149 -9.57 29.56 -6.51
CA TYR A 149 -9.28 28.97 -7.82
C TYR A 149 -10.41 28.01 -8.21
N GLU A 150 -10.69 27.95 -9.50
CA GLU A 150 -11.60 26.99 -10.10
C GLU A 150 -10.85 26.18 -11.16
N ARG A 151 -10.72 24.86 -10.94
CA ARG A 151 -10.05 23.94 -11.86
C ARG A 151 -8.67 24.42 -12.34
N GLY A 152 -7.87 24.93 -11.40
CA GLY A 152 -6.52 25.40 -11.67
C GLY A 152 -6.41 26.86 -12.13
N LYS A 153 -7.52 27.61 -12.30
CA LYS A 153 -7.53 29.00 -12.73
C LYS A 153 -7.87 29.92 -11.58
N ALA A 154 -7.11 31.01 -11.39
CA ALA A 154 -7.41 32.01 -10.37
C ALA A 154 -8.72 32.73 -10.69
N MET A 155 -9.61 32.84 -9.70
CA MET A 155 -10.89 33.55 -9.83
C MET A 155 -10.72 35.06 -9.68
N TYR A 156 -9.73 35.48 -8.91
CA TYR A 156 -9.36 36.86 -8.65
C TYR A 156 -7.92 36.94 -8.15
N PRO A 157 -7.24 38.10 -8.25
CA PRO A 157 -5.90 38.26 -7.68
C PRO A 157 -5.88 38.11 -6.16
N ALA A 158 -4.76 37.65 -5.58
CA ALA A 158 -4.59 37.57 -4.14
C ALA A 158 -4.89 38.92 -3.47
N LYS A 159 -5.72 38.92 -2.42
CA LYS A 159 -6.17 40.14 -1.73
C LYS A 159 -6.07 39.98 -0.22
N PRO A 160 -5.74 41.06 0.52
CA PRO A 160 -5.83 41.05 1.98
C PRO A 160 -7.30 41.12 2.40
N VAL A 161 -7.67 40.26 3.37
CA VAL A 161 -9.06 40.16 3.87
C VAL A 161 -9.18 40.46 5.37
N GLY A 162 -8.05 40.58 6.09
CA GLY A 162 -8.02 40.83 7.51
C GLY A 162 -6.61 41.02 8.07
N GLU A 163 -6.53 41.26 9.36
CA GLU A 163 -5.28 41.32 10.13
C GLU A 163 -5.18 40.09 11.04
N THR A 164 -3.96 39.69 11.39
CA THR A 164 -3.70 38.51 12.21
C THR A 164 -2.32 38.54 12.85
N ASP A 165 -2.20 37.96 14.04
CA ASP A 165 -0.92 37.69 14.69
C ASP A 165 -0.39 36.30 14.34
N LYS A 166 -1.18 35.49 13.60
CA LYS A 166 -0.78 34.14 13.16
C LYS A 166 0.13 34.23 11.93
N ARG A 167 0.87 33.17 11.72
CA ARG A 167 1.64 32.92 10.49
C ARG A 167 1.31 31.53 9.95
N GLY A 168 1.55 31.30 8.67
CA GLY A 168 1.38 29.99 8.05
C GLY A 168 0.49 30.03 6.81
N THR A 169 0.04 28.85 6.40
CA THR A 169 -0.82 28.67 5.23
C THR A 169 -1.95 27.71 5.53
N THR A 170 -3.14 28.01 5.02
CA THR A 170 -4.27 27.08 4.97
C THR A 170 -4.65 26.85 3.50
N VAL A 171 -4.67 25.61 3.07
CA VAL A 171 -5.17 25.21 1.74
C VAL A 171 -6.40 24.36 1.94
N THR A 172 -7.55 24.82 1.41
CA THR A 172 -8.79 24.04 1.39
C THR A 172 -9.14 23.70 -0.05
N PHE A 173 -9.44 22.44 -0.36
CA PHE A 173 -9.73 22.02 -1.73
C PHE A 173 -10.82 20.95 -1.80
N TRP A 174 -11.55 20.98 -2.93
CA TRP A 174 -12.66 20.08 -3.26
C TRP A 174 -12.28 19.27 -4.50
N PRO A 175 -12.12 17.95 -4.39
CA PRO A 175 -11.72 17.12 -5.53
C PRO A 175 -12.77 17.17 -6.65
N ASP A 176 -12.30 17.13 -7.91
CA ASP A 176 -13.20 17.19 -9.08
C ASP A 176 -13.81 15.81 -9.38
N PRO A 177 -15.13 15.61 -9.19
CA PRO A 177 -15.79 14.33 -9.46
C PRO A 177 -15.78 13.93 -10.95
N THR A 178 -15.45 14.84 -11.86
CA THR A 178 -15.27 14.52 -13.28
C THR A 178 -13.93 13.82 -13.56
N ILE A 179 -12.98 13.95 -12.63
CA ILE A 179 -11.67 13.27 -12.67
C ILE A 179 -11.73 12.01 -11.80
N PHE A 180 -12.18 12.16 -10.54
CA PHE A 180 -12.29 11.07 -9.57
C PHE A 180 -13.67 10.41 -9.66
N THR A 181 -13.89 9.67 -10.74
CA THR A 181 -15.20 9.09 -11.06
C THR A 181 -15.58 7.89 -10.21
N GLN A 182 -14.62 7.23 -9.55
CA GLN A 182 -14.87 6.07 -8.69
C GLN A 182 -15.34 6.49 -7.30
N THR A 183 -14.69 7.48 -6.71
CA THR A 183 -15.01 8.04 -5.40
C THR A 183 -14.36 9.39 -5.24
N VAL A 184 -15.01 10.28 -4.49
CA VAL A 184 -14.44 11.53 -3.96
C VAL A 184 -14.35 11.50 -2.43
N GLU A 185 -14.73 10.38 -1.80
CA GLU A 185 -14.74 10.23 -0.34
C GLU A 185 -13.35 9.87 0.20
N TYR A 186 -12.90 10.64 1.19
CA TYR A 186 -11.64 10.39 1.88
C TYR A 186 -11.81 9.37 3.00
N SER A 187 -10.83 8.46 3.11
CA SER A 187 -10.70 7.54 4.23
C SER A 187 -9.96 8.21 5.38
N TYR A 188 -10.63 8.36 6.54
CA TYR A 188 -10.02 8.88 7.76
C TYR A 188 -8.81 8.03 8.19
N ASP A 189 -8.97 6.71 8.22
CA ASP A 189 -7.91 5.78 8.65
C ASP A 189 -6.66 5.90 7.80
N THR A 190 -6.82 6.03 6.47
CA THR A 190 -5.70 6.19 5.53
C THR A 190 -4.94 7.50 5.80
N LEU A 191 -5.64 8.60 6.02
CA LEU A 191 -5.01 9.88 6.30
C LEU A 191 -4.42 9.93 7.71
N SER A 192 -5.13 9.41 8.73
CA SER A 192 -4.64 9.30 10.11
C SER A 192 -3.33 8.51 10.19
N TYR A 193 -3.27 7.36 9.48
CA TYR A 193 -2.05 6.58 9.41
C TYR A 193 -0.87 7.40 8.83
N ARG A 194 -1.09 8.16 7.75
CA ARG A 194 -0.05 8.99 7.15
C ARG A 194 0.39 10.12 8.09
N MET A 195 -0.52 10.74 8.82
CA MET A 195 -0.18 11.76 9.82
C MET A 195 0.69 11.17 10.95
N ARG A 196 0.33 9.99 11.43
CA ARG A 196 1.11 9.24 12.43
C ARG A 196 2.51 8.91 11.91
N GLU A 197 2.64 8.39 10.69
CA GLU A 197 3.91 8.10 10.04
C GLU A 197 4.81 9.35 9.96
N LEU A 198 4.26 10.47 9.52
CA LEU A 198 4.98 11.74 9.41
C LEU A 198 5.41 12.30 10.78
N SER A 199 4.63 12.06 11.84
CA SER A 199 5.03 12.49 13.19
C SER A 199 6.28 11.76 13.68
N TYR A 200 6.42 10.47 13.35
CA TYR A 200 7.61 9.69 13.68
C TYR A 200 8.85 10.10 12.86
N LEU A 201 8.64 10.51 11.61
CA LEU A 201 9.72 10.96 10.72
C LEU A 201 10.20 12.39 11.03
N ASN A 202 9.40 13.16 11.80
CA ASN A 202 9.68 14.56 12.14
C ASN A 202 9.49 14.78 13.64
N LYS A 203 10.53 14.50 14.42
CA LYS A 203 10.52 14.63 15.90
C LYS A 203 10.06 16.03 16.32
N GLY A 204 9.12 16.10 17.28
CA GLY A 204 8.61 17.34 17.85
C GLY A 204 7.56 18.07 17.01
N VAL A 205 7.22 17.59 15.82
CA VAL A 205 6.13 18.16 15.00
C VAL A 205 4.80 17.54 15.42
N THR A 206 3.83 18.40 15.72
CA THR A 206 2.47 17.97 16.08
C THR A 206 1.58 17.95 14.84
N LEU A 207 1.04 16.79 14.52
CA LEU A 207 0.08 16.59 13.44
C LEU A 207 -1.29 16.22 14.02
N THR A 208 -2.31 16.97 13.65
CA THR A 208 -3.69 16.72 14.07
C THR A 208 -4.54 16.39 12.86
N ILE A 209 -5.35 15.35 12.95
CA ILE A 209 -6.37 15.04 11.94
C ILE A 209 -7.75 14.99 12.58
N THR A 210 -8.75 15.64 11.94
CA THR A 210 -10.13 15.69 12.41
C THR A 210 -11.09 15.29 11.28
N ASP A 211 -11.99 14.34 11.55
CA ASP A 211 -13.12 14.05 10.66
C ASP A 211 -14.37 14.80 11.13
N LYS A 212 -14.74 15.83 10.39
CA LYS A 212 -15.91 16.67 10.70
C LYS A 212 -17.21 16.16 10.06
N ARG A 213 -17.16 15.07 9.32
CA ARG A 213 -18.34 14.47 8.68
C ARG A 213 -19.25 13.76 9.68
N HIS A 214 -18.65 13.21 10.73
CA HIS A 214 -19.33 12.41 11.73
C HIS A 214 -18.97 12.86 13.15
N LYS A 215 -19.97 12.84 14.03
CA LYS A 215 -19.77 13.06 15.46
C LYS A 215 -19.98 11.74 16.19
N ASP A 216 -19.21 11.53 17.23
CA ASP A 216 -19.38 10.41 18.15
C ASP A 216 -20.66 10.56 18.99
N ASP A 217 -20.97 9.54 19.83
CA ASP A 217 -22.13 9.54 20.73
C ASP A 217 -22.11 10.68 21.77
N LYS A 218 -20.97 11.33 21.95
CA LYS A 218 -20.79 12.51 22.84
C LYS A 218 -20.91 13.83 22.09
N GLY A 219 -21.16 13.80 20.79
CA GLY A 219 -21.28 14.98 19.93
C GLY A 219 -19.93 15.61 19.55
N GLN A 220 -18.81 14.88 19.73
CA GLN A 220 -17.47 15.33 19.37
C GLN A 220 -17.07 14.74 18.00
N TYR A 221 -16.25 15.50 17.25
CA TYR A 221 -15.67 14.97 16.01
C TYR A 221 -14.58 13.93 16.33
N VAL A 222 -14.41 12.95 15.44
CA VAL A 222 -13.29 12.02 15.52
C VAL A 222 -12.01 12.78 15.24
N GLN A 223 -11.10 12.80 16.23
CA GLN A 223 -9.84 13.52 16.16
C GLN A 223 -8.70 12.68 16.74
N GLU A 224 -7.56 12.71 16.09
CA GLU A 224 -6.31 12.17 16.60
C GLU A 224 -5.20 13.22 16.51
N VAL A 225 -4.32 13.21 17.52
CA VAL A 225 -3.15 14.10 17.60
C VAL A 225 -1.90 13.22 17.71
N PHE A 226 -0.95 13.45 16.84
CA PHE A 226 0.31 12.72 16.78
C PHE A 226 1.49 13.68 17.02
N CYS A 227 2.34 13.31 17.94
CA CYS A 227 3.62 13.98 18.17
C CYS A 227 4.58 12.92 18.72
N SER A 228 5.78 12.82 18.15
CA SER A 228 6.80 11.87 18.58
C SER A 228 8.05 12.61 19.06
N GLU A 229 8.55 12.21 20.22
CA GLU A 229 9.81 12.73 20.77
C GLU A 229 11.01 11.83 20.41
N GLU A 230 10.80 10.50 20.34
CA GLU A 230 11.85 9.53 20.04
C GLU A 230 11.96 9.19 18.53
N GLY A 231 11.01 9.65 17.71
CA GLY A 231 11.05 9.51 16.24
C GLY A 231 11.02 8.04 15.78
N LEU A 232 12.03 7.62 15.02
CA LEU A 232 12.07 6.27 14.46
C LEU A 232 12.07 5.15 15.50
N LYS A 233 12.50 5.41 16.75
CA LYS A 233 12.41 4.42 17.83
C LYS A 233 10.97 4.13 18.21
N GLU A 234 10.12 5.15 18.28
CA GLU A 234 8.68 4.97 18.52
C GLU A 234 8.02 4.32 17.32
N PHE A 235 8.44 4.69 16.12
CA PHE A 235 7.91 4.10 14.90
C PHE A 235 8.17 2.59 14.81
N ILE A 236 9.38 2.14 15.14
CA ILE A 236 9.70 0.70 15.21
C ILE A 236 8.82 -0.01 16.24
N LYS A 237 8.65 0.57 17.45
CA LYS A 237 7.79 0.00 18.49
C LYS A 237 6.34 -0.12 18.00
N PHE A 238 5.87 0.87 17.23
CA PHE A 238 4.54 0.83 16.64
C PHE A 238 4.41 -0.26 15.56
N LEU A 239 5.39 -0.38 14.65
CA LEU A 239 5.40 -1.38 13.57
C LEU A 239 5.48 -2.81 14.11
N ASP A 240 6.29 -3.00 15.15
CA ASP A 240 6.61 -4.31 15.71
C ASP A 240 5.73 -4.70 16.92
N SER A 241 4.72 -3.87 17.24
CA SER A 241 3.85 -4.05 18.41
C SER A 241 3.12 -5.40 18.48
N ASN A 242 2.99 -6.08 17.33
CA ASN A 242 2.31 -7.37 17.19
C ASN A 242 3.29 -8.55 17.07
N ARG A 243 4.58 -8.34 17.36
CA ARG A 243 5.65 -9.36 17.27
C ARG A 243 6.45 -9.40 18.55
N GLU A 244 6.93 -10.58 18.91
CA GLU A 244 7.83 -10.73 20.04
C GLU A 244 9.24 -10.28 19.65
N GLN A 245 9.73 -9.21 20.30
CA GLN A 245 11.07 -8.67 20.08
C GLN A 245 12.12 -9.59 20.73
N LEU A 246 13.20 -9.89 20.01
CA LEU A 246 14.32 -10.71 20.49
C LEU A 246 15.42 -9.89 21.17
N THR A 247 15.72 -8.69 20.65
CA THR A 247 16.69 -7.76 21.22
C THR A 247 16.07 -6.96 22.36
N LYS A 248 16.86 -6.61 23.38
CA LYS A 248 16.35 -5.83 24.54
C LYS A 248 15.93 -4.42 24.15
N ASN A 249 16.69 -3.80 23.24
CA ASN A 249 16.53 -2.41 22.84
C ASN A 249 16.33 -2.29 21.33
N VAL A 250 15.74 -1.17 20.92
CA VAL A 250 15.75 -0.75 19.51
C VAL A 250 17.18 -0.33 19.15
N ILE A 251 17.74 -0.94 18.12
CA ILE A 251 19.04 -0.54 17.56
C ILE A 251 18.78 0.74 16.75
N SER A 252 19.42 1.84 17.17
CA SER A 252 19.25 3.15 16.54
C SER A 252 20.59 3.65 16.02
N ILE A 253 20.60 4.05 14.79
CA ILE A 253 21.76 4.60 14.06
C ILE A 253 21.37 6.00 13.61
N GLU A 254 22.10 7.02 14.09
CA GLU A 254 21.95 8.41 13.65
C GLU A 254 23.33 8.96 13.30
N GLY A 255 23.54 9.38 12.06
CA GLY A 255 24.82 9.91 11.63
C GLY A 255 24.75 10.60 10.28
N GLU A 256 25.85 11.24 9.91
CA GLU A 256 26.02 11.90 8.61
C GLU A 256 27.25 11.34 7.91
N LYS A 257 27.10 10.95 6.65
CA LYS A 257 28.20 10.50 5.78
C LYS A 257 28.09 11.18 4.43
N ASN A 258 29.20 11.74 3.99
CA ASN A 258 29.29 12.47 2.70
C ASN A 258 28.24 13.60 2.57
N GLY A 259 27.89 14.28 3.67
CA GLY A 259 26.87 15.32 3.69
C GLY A 259 25.42 14.77 3.62
N ILE A 260 25.23 13.47 3.80
CA ILE A 260 23.90 12.82 3.79
C ILE A 260 23.58 12.36 5.22
N PRO A 261 22.61 12.99 5.90
CA PRO A 261 22.05 12.48 7.14
C PRO A 261 21.37 11.13 6.94
N VAL A 262 21.75 10.16 7.77
CA VAL A 262 21.22 8.79 7.77
C VAL A 262 20.68 8.48 9.15
N GLU A 263 19.42 8.10 9.23
CA GLU A 263 18.77 7.66 10.44
C GLU A 263 18.19 6.26 10.19
N VAL A 264 18.52 5.29 11.06
CA VAL A 264 18.00 3.92 10.99
C VAL A 264 17.55 3.50 12.37
N ALA A 265 16.38 2.90 12.47
CA ALA A 265 15.96 2.17 13.64
C ALA A 265 15.59 0.75 13.23
N MET A 266 15.99 -0.25 14.03
CA MET A 266 15.73 -1.65 13.71
C MET A 266 15.64 -2.53 14.97
N VAL A 267 14.89 -3.63 14.84
CA VAL A 267 14.77 -4.70 15.84
C VAL A 267 14.76 -6.06 15.16
N TYR A 268 15.20 -7.09 15.88
CA TYR A 268 14.97 -8.47 15.48
C TYR A 268 13.84 -9.07 16.33
N ASN A 269 12.97 -9.83 15.68
CA ASN A 269 11.80 -10.46 16.26
C ASN A 269 11.70 -11.95 15.88
N THR A 270 10.70 -12.63 16.41
CA THR A 270 10.50 -14.08 16.21
C THR A 270 9.94 -14.43 14.82
N SER A 271 9.53 -13.45 14.00
CA SER A 271 8.95 -13.71 12.67
C SER A 271 9.97 -14.29 11.68
N TYR A 272 9.46 -14.79 10.57
CA TYR A 272 10.27 -15.35 9.48
C TYR A 272 10.34 -14.43 8.25
N THR A 273 9.78 -13.22 8.36
CA THR A 273 9.68 -12.25 7.28
C THR A 273 10.58 -11.04 7.55
N GLU A 274 11.07 -10.43 6.47
CA GLU A 274 11.72 -9.12 6.46
C GLU A 274 10.65 -8.03 6.38
N ASN A 275 10.72 -7.01 7.24
CA ASN A 275 9.82 -5.86 7.23
C ASN A 275 10.64 -4.57 7.17
N LEU A 276 10.90 -4.07 5.96
CA LEU A 276 11.74 -2.89 5.72
C LEU A 276 10.92 -1.73 5.19
N HIS A 277 11.07 -0.59 5.82
CA HIS A 277 10.47 0.68 5.44
C HIS A 277 11.56 1.68 5.11
N SER A 278 11.48 2.33 3.95
CA SER A 278 12.51 3.25 3.52
C SER A 278 11.95 4.60 3.10
N TYR A 279 12.63 5.67 3.53
CA TYR A 279 12.19 7.05 3.36
C TYR A 279 13.32 7.92 2.84
N VAL A 280 12.97 8.84 1.96
CA VAL A 280 13.86 9.89 1.46
C VAL A 280 13.14 11.23 1.61
N ASN A 281 13.67 12.15 2.43
CA ASN A 281 13.03 13.44 2.70
C ASN A 281 11.55 13.26 3.13
N ASN A 282 11.29 12.30 4.01
CA ASN A 282 9.96 11.90 4.52
C ASN A 282 9.01 11.24 3.49
N ILE A 283 9.46 11.04 2.25
CA ILE A 283 8.69 10.33 1.20
C ILE A 283 8.93 8.84 1.34
N ASN A 284 7.85 8.06 1.38
CA ASN A 284 7.92 6.61 1.42
C ASN A 284 8.33 6.05 0.04
N THR A 285 9.52 5.43 0.00
CA THR A 285 10.07 4.80 -1.19
C THR A 285 9.79 3.29 -1.17
N HIS A 286 8.53 2.92 -1.38
CA HIS A 286 8.09 1.52 -1.23
C HIS A 286 8.75 0.54 -2.22
N GLU A 287 9.29 1.01 -3.34
CA GLU A 287 10.12 0.21 -4.25
C GLU A 287 11.62 0.25 -3.86
N GLY A 288 11.95 0.90 -2.74
CA GLY A 288 13.30 0.98 -2.21
C GLY A 288 14.21 1.95 -3.00
N GLY A 289 15.38 1.48 -3.35
CA GLY A 289 16.39 2.26 -4.08
C GLY A 289 17.77 2.16 -3.43
N THR A 290 18.64 3.12 -3.78
CA THR A 290 20.07 3.10 -3.41
C THR A 290 20.32 3.15 -1.91
N HIS A 291 19.50 3.86 -1.12
CA HIS A 291 19.60 3.91 0.35
C HIS A 291 19.26 2.55 0.98
N LEU A 292 18.21 1.86 0.51
CA LEU A 292 17.88 0.53 0.98
C LEU A 292 18.95 -0.50 0.60
N ALA A 293 19.51 -0.42 -0.62
CA ALA A 293 20.64 -1.24 -1.04
C ALA A 293 21.87 -1.00 -0.16
N GLY A 294 22.15 0.26 0.19
CA GLY A 294 23.23 0.65 1.12
C GLY A 294 23.02 0.04 2.52
N PHE A 295 21.81 0.12 3.05
CA PHE A 295 21.45 -0.49 4.33
C PHE A 295 21.67 -2.01 4.32
N ARG A 296 21.11 -2.73 3.33
CA ARG A 296 21.25 -4.18 3.20
C ARG A 296 22.72 -4.60 3.11
N ARG A 297 23.54 -3.85 2.38
CA ARG A 297 24.98 -4.09 2.26
C ARG A 297 25.69 -3.88 3.60
N GLY A 298 25.49 -2.74 4.26
CA GLY A 298 26.10 -2.40 5.53
C GLY A 298 25.76 -3.41 6.62
N LEU A 299 24.46 -3.73 6.77
CA LEU A 299 23.95 -4.73 7.70
C LEU A 299 24.61 -6.10 7.51
N THR A 300 24.53 -6.62 6.30
CA THR A 300 25.05 -7.96 5.97
C THR A 300 26.57 -8.06 6.20
N THR A 301 27.32 -7.05 5.74
CA THR A 301 28.78 -7.05 5.87
C THR A 301 29.20 -6.99 7.34
N THR A 302 28.55 -6.16 8.15
CA THR A 302 28.90 -5.98 9.55
C THR A 302 28.54 -7.20 10.39
N LEU A 303 27.33 -7.72 10.26
CA LEU A 303 26.90 -8.92 10.99
C LEU A 303 27.71 -10.15 10.59
N LYS A 304 28.06 -10.31 9.31
CA LYS A 304 28.93 -11.40 8.86
C LYS A 304 30.30 -11.30 9.48
N LYS A 305 30.92 -10.11 9.44
CA LYS A 305 32.23 -9.87 10.06
C LYS A 305 32.24 -10.17 11.56
N TYR A 306 31.19 -9.74 12.26
CA TYR A 306 31.06 -10.01 13.70
C TYR A 306 30.86 -11.51 13.98
N ALA A 307 30.02 -12.19 13.22
CA ALA A 307 29.73 -13.60 13.37
C ALA A 307 30.94 -14.50 13.04
N ASP A 308 31.71 -14.13 12.03
CA ASP A 308 32.99 -14.79 11.70
C ASP A 308 34.02 -14.60 12.84
N ALA A 309 34.19 -13.36 13.33
CA ALA A 309 35.13 -13.05 14.41
C ALA A 309 34.77 -13.73 15.74
N SER A 310 33.49 -13.91 16.02
CA SER A 310 33.00 -14.59 17.22
C SER A 310 33.08 -16.13 17.18
N GLY A 311 33.46 -16.73 16.03
CA GLY A 311 33.50 -18.18 15.82
C GLY A 311 32.13 -18.87 15.83
N MET A 312 31.05 -18.12 15.81
CA MET A 312 29.68 -18.67 15.87
C MET A 312 29.30 -19.40 14.58
N LEU A 313 29.97 -19.11 13.46
CA LEU A 313 29.72 -19.70 12.15
C LEU A 313 30.56 -20.96 11.87
N ASP A 314 31.57 -21.27 12.66
CA ASP A 314 32.56 -22.35 12.40
C ASP A 314 31.91 -23.75 12.23
N LYS A 315 30.73 -23.96 12.81
CA LYS A 315 30.01 -25.23 12.75
C LYS A 315 29.10 -25.36 11.52
N LEU A 316 28.91 -24.28 10.75
CA LEU A 316 28.07 -24.31 9.57
C LEU A 316 28.81 -24.93 8.38
N LYS A 317 28.19 -25.89 7.71
CA LYS A 317 28.74 -26.59 6.53
C LYS A 317 28.26 -25.99 5.20
N PHE A 318 27.64 -24.82 5.22
CA PHE A 318 27.09 -24.13 4.06
C PHE A 318 27.18 -22.60 4.26
N GLU A 319 27.13 -21.86 3.17
CA GLU A 319 27.23 -20.41 3.18
C GLU A 319 25.94 -19.74 3.67
N ILE A 320 26.08 -18.66 4.44
CA ILE A 320 24.99 -17.77 4.82
C ILE A 320 24.73 -16.80 3.68
N ALA A 321 23.49 -16.72 3.25
CA ALA A 321 23.06 -15.73 2.25
C ALA A 321 22.75 -14.39 2.90
N GLY A 322 22.79 -13.29 2.12
CA GLY A 322 22.44 -11.96 2.61
C GLY A 322 21.02 -11.87 3.20
N ASP A 323 20.12 -12.70 2.72
CA ASP A 323 18.74 -12.77 3.18
C ASP A 323 18.59 -13.36 4.59
N ASP A 324 19.46 -14.30 4.96
CA ASP A 324 19.42 -14.91 6.28
C ASP A 324 19.67 -13.87 7.40
N PHE A 325 20.42 -12.79 7.07
CA PHE A 325 20.65 -11.68 7.99
C PHE A 325 19.44 -10.76 8.18
N ARG A 326 18.40 -10.92 7.38
CA ARG A 326 17.20 -10.06 7.40
C ARG A 326 15.93 -10.80 7.80
N GLU A 327 15.99 -12.12 8.01
CA GLU A 327 14.85 -12.86 8.53
C GLU A 327 14.53 -12.43 9.98
N GLY A 328 13.27 -12.04 10.20
CA GLY A 328 12.81 -11.51 11.49
C GLY A 328 13.31 -10.09 11.79
N LEU A 329 13.79 -9.35 10.76
CA LEU A 329 14.21 -7.96 10.90
C LEU A 329 13.05 -7.02 10.56
N THR A 330 12.70 -6.13 11.49
CA THR A 330 11.93 -4.92 11.20
C THR A 330 12.90 -3.73 11.24
N ALA A 331 12.97 -2.94 10.16
CA ALA A 331 13.83 -1.77 10.11
C ALA A 331 13.21 -0.62 9.32
N ILE A 332 13.53 0.59 9.75
CA ILE A 332 13.18 1.84 9.08
C ILE A 332 14.48 2.55 8.71
N ILE A 333 14.60 2.96 7.46
CA ILE A 333 15.73 3.69 6.92
C ILE A 333 15.24 5.04 6.44
N SER A 334 15.72 6.13 7.00
CA SER A 334 15.41 7.50 6.60
C SER A 334 16.69 8.23 6.24
N VAL A 335 16.71 8.82 5.05
CA VAL A 335 17.83 9.66 4.58
C VAL A 335 17.33 11.04 4.18
N LYS A 336 18.17 12.06 4.40
CA LYS A 336 17.93 13.42 3.95
C LYS A 336 18.89 13.73 2.81
N VAL A 337 18.37 13.89 1.60
CA VAL A 337 19.14 14.11 0.37
C VAL A 337 18.79 15.46 -0.20
N ALA A 338 19.78 16.31 -0.46
CA ALA A 338 19.55 17.65 -0.97
C ALA A 338 18.99 17.65 -2.41
N GLU A 339 19.46 16.73 -3.24
CA GLU A 339 19.04 16.57 -4.64
C GLU A 339 18.68 15.11 -4.92
N PRO A 340 17.53 14.60 -4.42
CA PRO A 340 17.15 13.23 -4.67
C PRO A 340 16.70 13.03 -6.12
N GLN A 341 17.19 11.95 -6.71
CA GLN A 341 16.82 11.51 -8.06
C GLN A 341 15.92 10.30 -7.94
N PHE A 342 14.64 10.48 -8.24
CA PHE A 342 13.66 9.39 -8.18
C PHE A 342 13.39 8.81 -9.58
N GLU A 343 13.06 7.52 -9.62
CA GLU A 343 12.53 6.87 -10.80
C GLU A 343 11.04 7.23 -10.96
N GLY A 344 10.73 8.37 -11.58
CA GLY A 344 9.37 8.83 -11.85
C GLY A 344 8.80 9.85 -10.85
N GLN A 345 7.64 10.41 -11.22
CA GLN A 345 6.97 11.49 -10.48
C GLN A 345 6.39 11.03 -9.12
N THR A 346 5.98 9.78 -9.01
CA THR A 346 5.44 9.19 -7.78
C THR A 346 6.50 8.93 -6.69
N LYS A 347 7.78 9.17 -7.00
CA LYS A 347 8.93 9.14 -6.08
C LYS A 347 9.09 7.81 -5.31
N THR A 348 8.73 6.70 -5.93
CA THR A 348 8.67 5.37 -5.29
C THR A 348 10.03 4.73 -5.06
N LYS A 349 11.06 5.14 -5.82
CA LYS A 349 12.40 4.54 -5.80
C LYS A 349 13.49 5.59 -5.97
N LEU A 350 14.52 5.55 -5.10
CA LEU A 350 15.67 6.45 -5.17
C LEU A 350 16.79 5.91 -6.07
N GLY A 351 17.31 6.78 -6.96
CA GLY A 351 18.36 6.44 -7.93
C GLY A 351 19.78 6.95 -7.62
N ASN A 352 19.96 7.85 -6.65
CA ASN A 352 21.25 8.47 -6.31
C ASN A 352 22.33 7.43 -5.92
N ARG A 353 23.38 7.26 -6.71
CA ARG A 353 24.40 6.24 -6.48
C ARG A 353 25.29 6.49 -5.25
N ASP A 354 25.58 7.74 -4.94
CA ASP A 354 26.37 8.19 -3.78
C ASP A 354 25.73 7.83 -2.44
N VAL A 355 24.40 7.80 -2.38
CA VAL A 355 23.63 7.43 -1.18
C VAL A 355 23.91 6.00 -0.74
N THR A 356 24.14 5.06 -1.68
CA THR A 356 24.46 3.67 -1.33
C THR A 356 25.73 3.57 -0.46
N ALA A 357 26.78 4.31 -0.81
CA ALA A 357 28.03 4.29 -0.07
C ALA A 357 27.86 4.95 1.30
N ALA A 358 27.18 6.11 1.35
CA ALA A 358 26.96 6.86 2.59
C ALA A 358 26.18 6.02 3.62
N VAL A 359 25.07 5.42 3.21
CA VAL A 359 24.25 4.58 4.09
C VAL A 359 24.99 3.30 4.51
N SER A 360 25.68 2.62 3.57
CA SER A 360 26.44 1.42 3.89
C SER A 360 27.53 1.70 4.91
N GLN A 361 28.24 2.83 4.79
CA GLN A 361 29.28 3.21 5.72
C GLN A 361 28.70 3.57 7.10
N ALA A 362 27.66 4.41 7.16
CA ALA A 362 27.01 4.79 8.41
C ALA A 362 26.52 3.55 9.19
N VAL A 363 25.81 2.66 8.48
CA VAL A 363 25.31 1.41 9.09
C VAL A 363 26.46 0.52 9.55
N SER A 364 27.51 0.35 8.74
CA SER A 364 28.62 -0.54 9.10
C SER A 364 29.37 -0.07 10.33
N GLU A 365 29.66 1.22 10.45
CA GLU A 365 30.39 1.77 11.59
C GLU A 365 29.56 1.68 12.87
N MET A 366 28.36 2.24 12.87
CA MET A 366 27.56 2.37 14.09
C MET A 366 26.93 1.03 14.54
N LEU A 367 26.64 0.13 13.59
CA LEU A 367 26.21 -1.21 13.97
C LEU A 367 27.36 -2.02 14.58
N ALA A 368 28.59 -1.87 14.10
CA ALA A 368 29.74 -2.53 14.69
C ALA A 368 29.94 -2.09 16.16
N ASP A 369 29.86 -0.77 16.41
CA ASP A 369 29.94 -0.22 17.77
C ASP A 369 28.82 -0.79 18.67
N TYR A 370 27.59 -0.81 18.16
CA TYR A 370 26.45 -1.39 18.91
C TYR A 370 26.67 -2.86 19.28
N LEU A 371 27.16 -3.67 18.34
CA LEU A 371 27.37 -5.11 18.58
C LEU A 371 28.49 -5.36 19.61
N GLU A 372 29.51 -4.51 19.65
CA GLU A 372 30.59 -4.58 20.65
C GLU A 372 30.09 -4.14 22.03
N GLU A 373 29.25 -3.11 22.10
CA GLU A 373 28.66 -2.61 23.35
C GLU A 373 27.56 -3.52 23.90
N ASN A 374 26.86 -4.29 23.04
CA ASN A 374 25.73 -5.13 23.39
C ASN A 374 25.94 -6.60 22.99
N PRO A 375 26.88 -7.33 23.60
CA PRO A 375 27.25 -8.69 23.19
C PRO A 375 26.11 -9.71 23.33
N ASP A 376 25.18 -9.50 24.27
CA ASP A 376 24.01 -10.37 24.44
C ASP A 376 23.06 -10.25 23.23
N ASP A 377 22.74 -9.03 22.82
CA ASP A 377 21.91 -8.77 21.63
C ASP A 377 22.60 -9.26 20.36
N ALA A 378 23.91 -9.02 20.24
CA ALA A 378 24.72 -9.50 19.12
C ALA A 378 24.66 -11.03 18.99
N LYS A 379 24.76 -11.75 20.11
CA LYS A 379 24.64 -13.21 20.14
C LYS A 379 23.25 -13.68 19.71
N ILE A 380 22.18 -13.04 20.17
CA ILE A 380 20.81 -13.36 19.81
C ILE A 380 20.60 -13.15 18.30
N ILE A 381 21.06 -12.03 17.77
CA ILE A 381 20.97 -11.71 16.33
C ILE A 381 21.69 -12.78 15.51
N VAL A 382 22.94 -13.11 15.84
CA VAL A 382 23.69 -14.13 15.09
C VAL A 382 23.05 -15.51 15.20
N GLN A 383 22.49 -15.87 16.36
CA GLN A 383 21.74 -17.13 16.51
C GLN A 383 20.51 -17.16 15.61
N LYS A 384 19.76 -16.04 15.49
CA LYS A 384 18.62 -15.93 14.57
C LYS A 384 19.07 -16.10 13.13
N VAL A 385 20.16 -15.46 12.72
CA VAL A 385 20.76 -15.60 11.37
C VAL A 385 21.15 -17.06 11.08
N VAL A 386 21.80 -17.73 12.03
CA VAL A 386 22.18 -19.15 11.88
C VAL A 386 20.95 -20.04 11.71
N LEU A 387 19.89 -19.79 12.49
CA LEU A 387 18.63 -20.53 12.38
C LEU A 387 17.96 -20.31 11.02
N ALA A 388 17.93 -19.07 10.54
CA ALA A 388 17.42 -18.72 9.21
C ALA A 388 18.19 -19.44 8.09
N ALA A 389 19.54 -19.43 8.16
CA ALA A 389 20.39 -20.10 7.19
C ALA A 389 20.16 -21.62 7.18
N GLN A 390 19.99 -22.24 8.35
CA GLN A 390 19.66 -23.66 8.48
C GLN A 390 18.31 -23.99 7.87
N ALA A 391 17.30 -23.16 8.15
CA ALA A 391 15.96 -23.31 7.58
C ALA A 391 15.96 -23.18 6.05
N ARG A 392 16.66 -22.18 5.51
CA ARG A 392 16.84 -22.00 4.06
C ARG A 392 17.56 -23.17 3.40
N HIS A 393 18.65 -23.66 4.02
CA HIS A 393 19.38 -24.80 3.50
C HIS A 393 18.50 -26.07 3.46
N ALA A 394 17.72 -26.31 4.51
CA ALA A 394 16.76 -27.41 4.57
C ALA A 394 15.68 -27.27 3.47
N ALA A 395 15.16 -26.06 3.27
CA ALA A 395 14.18 -25.76 2.24
C ALA A 395 14.72 -25.98 0.82
N ASN A 396 15.94 -25.54 0.54
CA ASN A 396 16.60 -25.76 -0.77
C ASN A 396 16.82 -27.25 -1.04
N LYS A 397 17.25 -28.01 -0.05
CA LYS A 397 17.42 -29.46 -0.17
C LYS A 397 16.09 -30.18 -0.46
N ALA A 398 15.01 -29.78 0.21
CA ALA A 398 13.66 -30.27 -0.06
C ALA A 398 13.22 -29.93 -1.50
N ARG A 399 13.47 -28.68 -1.94
CA ARG A 399 13.19 -28.23 -3.31
C ARG A 399 13.91 -29.04 -4.39
N GLU A 400 15.21 -29.28 -4.21
CA GLU A 400 16.00 -30.12 -5.13
C GLU A 400 15.45 -31.55 -5.23
N MET A 401 15.03 -32.13 -4.10
CA MET A 401 14.40 -33.46 -4.10
C MET A 401 13.08 -33.48 -4.88
N VAL A 402 12.28 -32.42 -4.76
CA VAL A 402 11.02 -32.27 -5.51
C VAL A 402 11.30 -32.05 -6.99
N GLN A 403 12.24 -31.17 -7.36
CA GLN A 403 12.62 -30.92 -8.74
C GLN A 403 13.16 -32.19 -9.42
N ARG A 404 14.00 -32.99 -8.75
CA ARG A 404 14.46 -34.30 -9.28
C ARG A 404 13.33 -35.29 -9.51
N LYS A 405 12.27 -35.26 -8.65
CA LYS A 405 11.07 -36.10 -8.86
C LYS A 405 10.18 -35.55 -10.00
N THR A 406 10.13 -34.25 -10.19
CA THR A 406 9.29 -33.59 -11.22
C THR A 406 9.92 -33.72 -12.62
N VAL A 407 11.24 -33.75 -12.75
CA VAL A 407 11.93 -34.02 -14.03
C VAL A 407 11.69 -35.47 -14.51
N MET A 408 11.38 -36.41 -13.62
CA MET A 408 10.98 -37.77 -13.98
C MET A 408 9.46 -37.92 -14.23
N SER A 409 8.63 -36.97 -13.83
CA SER A 409 7.21 -36.88 -14.19
C SER A 409 7.02 -35.68 -15.12
N ILE A 410 6.99 -35.94 -16.41
CA ILE A 410 6.75 -34.98 -17.49
C ILE A 410 5.61 -34.03 -17.11
N GLY A 411 5.94 -32.75 -16.92
CA GLY A 411 5.16 -31.55 -16.84
C GLY A 411 3.64 -31.63 -16.87
N GLY A 412 2.99 -32.10 -15.79
CA GLY A 412 1.54 -32.08 -15.68
C GLY A 412 1.07 -30.95 -14.79
N LEU A 413 0.05 -30.22 -15.24
CA LEU A 413 -0.74 -29.32 -14.39
C LEU A 413 -1.30 -30.10 -13.18
N PRO A 414 -1.62 -29.43 -12.05
CA PRO A 414 -2.20 -30.10 -10.89
C PRO A 414 -3.41 -30.93 -11.32
N GLY A 415 -3.47 -32.20 -10.93
CA GLY A 415 -4.55 -33.11 -11.34
C GLY A 415 -5.95 -32.64 -10.93
N LYS A 416 -6.03 -31.69 -9.99
CA LYS A 416 -7.26 -31.03 -9.56
C LYS A 416 -7.66 -29.83 -10.42
N LEU A 417 -6.74 -29.23 -11.16
CA LEU A 417 -7.03 -28.07 -11.99
C LEU A 417 -7.92 -28.47 -13.16
N SER A 418 -9.07 -27.85 -13.25
CA SER A 418 -9.93 -27.89 -14.44
C SER A 418 -9.60 -26.67 -15.30
N ASP A 419 -8.68 -26.82 -16.24
CA ASP A 419 -8.17 -25.73 -17.05
C ASP A 419 -9.15 -25.23 -18.11
N CYS A 420 -8.89 -24.04 -18.67
CA CYS A 420 -9.60 -23.45 -19.81
C CYS A 420 -8.89 -23.75 -21.14
N SER A 421 -9.57 -23.48 -22.24
CA SER A 421 -9.03 -23.75 -23.58
C SER A 421 -8.35 -22.55 -24.23
N GLU A 422 -8.58 -21.34 -23.71
CA GLU A 422 -7.95 -20.10 -24.20
C GLU A 422 -6.44 -20.10 -23.88
N GLN A 423 -5.65 -19.58 -24.79
CA GLN A 423 -4.18 -19.56 -24.71
C GLN A 423 -3.64 -18.17 -24.33
N ASP A 424 -4.44 -17.10 -24.56
CA ASP A 424 -4.06 -15.74 -24.17
C ASP A 424 -4.34 -15.52 -22.67
N PRO A 425 -3.30 -15.39 -21.82
CA PRO A 425 -3.48 -15.20 -20.39
C PRO A 425 -4.32 -13.97 -20.02
N SER A 426 -4.33 -12.93 -20.87
CA SER A 426 -5.08 -11.69 -20.64
C SER A 426 -6.59 -11.90 -20.67
N LEU A 427 -7.03 -12.95 -21.37
CA LEU A 427 -8.44 -13.34 -21.49
C LEU A 427 -8.83 -14.43 -20.49
N CYS A 428 -7.85 -15.04 -19.80
CA CYS A 428 -8.07 -16.17 -18.91
C CYS A 428 -8.22 -15.76 -17.45
N GLU A 429 -9.05 -16.50 -16.74
CA GLU A 429 -9.23 -16.34 -15.29
C GLU A 429 -9.28 -17.71 -14.59
N VAL A 430 -8.78 -17.76 -13.36
CA VAL A 430 -8.85 -18.96 -12.51
C VAL A 430 -9.58 -18.67 -11.22
N PHE A 431 -10.51 -19.54 -10.86
CA PHE A 431 -11.22 -19.50 -9.59
C PHE A 431 -10.56 -20.46 -8.60
N LEU A 432 -10.08 -19.92 -7.49
CA LEU A 432 -9.67 -20.70 -6.31
C LEU A 432 -10.90 -20.94 -5.47
N VAL A 433 -11.37 -22.19 -5.41
CA VAL A 433 -12.67 -22.53 -4.84
C VAL A 433 -12.48 -23.37 -3.58
N GLU A 434 -13.25 -23.05 -2.53
CA GLU A 434 -13.27 -23.83 -1.30
C GLU A 434 -13.87 -25.21 -1.51
N GLY A 435 -13.04 -26.25 -1.38
CA GLY A 435 -13.48 -27.64 -1.38
C GLY A 435 -13.86 -28.22 -2.73
N ASP A 436 -13.92 -29.54 -2.75
CA ASP A 436 -14.25 -30.32 -3.97
C ASP A 436 -15.74 -30.21 -4.35
N SER A 437 -16.65 -29.98 -3.38
CA SER A 437 -18.09 -29.85 -3.63
C SER A 437 -18.40 -28.59 -4.42
N ALA A 438 -18.01 -27.43 -3.91
CA ALA A 438 -18.18 -26.15 -4.60
C ALA A 438 -17.38 -26.11 -5.91
N GLY A 439 -16.16 -26.72 -5.93
CA GLY A 439 -15.36 -26.91 -7.12
C GLY A 439 -16.05 -27.71 -8.21
N GLY A 440 -16.82 -28.75 -7.84
CA GLY A 440 -17.64 -29.53 -8.76
C GLY A 440 -18.75 -28.71 -9.42
N THR A 441 -19.49 -27.92 -8.64
CA THR A 441 -20.54 -27.03 -9.12
C THR A 441 -19.96 -25.92 -10.02
N ALA A 442 -18.85 -25.29 -9.60
CA ALA A 442 -18.15 -24.28 -10.39
C ALA A 442 -17.63 -24.84 -11.73
N LYS A 443 -17.09 -26.06 -11.72
CA LYS A 443 -16.63 -26.75 -12.94
C LYS A 443 -17.75 -27.00 -13.94
N GLN A 444 -18.98 -27.26 -13.45
CA GLN A 444 -20.15 -27.45 -14.32
C GLN A 444 -20.69 -26.13 -14.85
N GLY A 445 -20.70 -25.07 -14.01
CA GLY A 445 -21.25 -23.77 -14.34
C GLY A 445 -20.35 -22.85 -15.18
N ARG A 446 -19.03 -23.09 -15.19
CA ARG A 446 -18.05 -22.19 -15.82
C ARG A 446 -18.14 -22.12 -17.35
N ASP A 447 -17.67 -21.06 -17.95
CA ASP A 447 -17.30 -21.06 -19.37
C ASP A 447 -15.93 -21.71 -19.53
N ARG A 448 -15.90 -22.89 -20.16
CA ARG A 448 -14.69 -23.69 -20.38
C ARG A 448 -13.69 -23.02 -21.33
N LYS A 449 -14.10 -21.98 -22.06
CA LYS A 449 -13.23 -21.30 -22.98
C LYS A 449 -12.16 -20.53 -22.22
N PHE A 450 -12.52 -19.73 -21.22
CA PHE A 450 -11.60 -18.81 -20.55
C PHE A 450 -11.54 -18.93 -19.02
N GLN A 451 -12.42 -19.75 -18.41
CA GLN A 451 -12.44 -19.94 -16.95
C GLN A 451 -11.85 -21.28 -16.54
N ALA A 452 -10.87 -21.24 -15.63
CA ALA A 452 -10.30 -22.41 -14.97
C ALA A 452 -10.77 -22.51 -13.52
N ILE A 453 -10.84 -23.73 -12.97
CA ILE A 453 -11.22 -23.97 -11.58
C ILE A 453 -10.13 -24.79 -10.89
N LEU A 454 -9.64 -24.27 -9.76
CA LEU A 454 -8.73 -24.96 -8.85
C LEU A 454 -9.41 -25.13 -7.48
N PRO A 455 -9.95 -26.30 -7.14
CA PRO A 455 -10.47 -26.55 -5.80
C PRO A 455 -9.33 -26.70 -4.79
N LEU A 456 -9.45 -26.04 -3.66
CA LEU A 456 -8.54 -26.13 -2.52
C LEU A 456 -9.12 -27.11 -1.48
N ARG A 457 -8.24 -27.82 -0.76
CA ARG A 457 -8.70 -28.76 0.29
C ARG A 457 -8.90 -28.05 1.62
N GLY A 458 -9.94 -27.19 1.71
CA GLY A 458 -10.26 -26.47 2.94
C GLY A 458 -9.21 -25.40 3.30
N LYS A 459 -8.92 -25.24 4.60
CA LYS A 459 -7.99 -24.24 5.11
C LYS A 459 -6.57 -24.53 4.67
N ILE A 460 -5.99 -23.64 3.88
CA ILE A 460 -4.57 -23.73 3.50
C ILE A 460 -3.66 -23.41 4.69
N LEU A 461 -2.37 -23.70 4.54
CA LEU A 461 -1.38 -23.40 5.58
C LEU A 461 -1.34 -21.90 5.89
N ASN A 462 -1.40 -21.55 7.19
CA ASN A 462 -1.14 -20.18 7.62
C ASN A 462 0.34 -19.86 7.47
N VAL A 463 0.67 -19.13 6.40
CA VAL A 463 2.05 -18.80 6.04
C VAL A 463 2.69 -17.75 6.93
N GLU A 464 1.90 -17.00 7.72
CA GLU A 464 2.40 -16.04 8.70
C GLU A 464 3.16 -16.74 9.84
N LYS A 465 2.69 -17.94 10.24
CA LYS A 465 3.25 -18.76 11.31
C LYS A 465 4.22 -19.85 10.84
N ALA A 466 4.26 -20.10 9.54
CA ALA A 466 4.98 -21.24 9.01
C ALA A 466 6.40 -20.87 8.56
N MET A 467 7.37 -21.68 8.93
CA MET A 467 8.72 -21.58 8.35
C MET A 467 8.67 -21.76 6.82
N GLN A 468 9.48 -21.01 6.10
CA GLN A 468 9.48 -20.95 4.64
C GLN A 468 9.53 -22.34 3.95
N HIS A 469 10.33 -23.29 4.48
CA HIS A 469 10.39 -24.63 3.91
C HIS A 469 9.05 -25.38 3.99
N ARG A 470 8.26 -25.18 5.06
CA ARG A 470 6.93 -25.80 5.19
C ARG A 470 5.93 -25.19 4.22
N VAL A 471 6.07 -23.90 3.92
CA VAL A 471 5.23 -23.22 2.92
C VAL A 471 5.43 -23.86 1.56
N PHE A 472 6.68 -24.04 1.13
CA PHE A 472 6.98 -24.65 -0.17
C PHE A 472 6.80 -26.17 -0.21
N ASP A 473 6.72 -26.86 0.93
CA ASP A 473 6.39 -28.29 0.99
C ASP A 473 4.88 -28.55 0.98
N ASN A 474 4.06 -27.55 1.26
CA ASN A 474 2.61 -27.68 1.25
C ASN A 474 2.07 -27.92 -0.16
N GLU A 475 1.26 -28.98 -0.33
CA GLU A 475 0.74 -29.39 -1.65
C GLU A 475 -0.22 -28.37 -2.26
N GLU A 476 -1.09 -27.74 -1.44
CA GLU A 476 -2.05 -26.75 -1.96
C GLU A 476 -1.32 -25.50 -2.48
N ILE A 477 -0.28 -25.07 -1.76
CA ILE A 477 0.58 -23.95 -2.20
C ILE A 477 1.32 -24.32 -3.50
N LYS A 478 1.89 -25.51 -3.59
CA LYS A 478 2.52 -26.01 -4.83
C LYS A 478 1.54 -26.02 -6.00
N ASN A 479 0.30 -26.46 -5.74
CA ASN A 479 -0.75 -26.46 -6.76
C ASN A 479 -1.08 -25.05 -7.25
N ILE A 480 -1.12 -24.05 -6.37
CA ILE A 480 -1.35 -22.65 -6.75
C ILE A 480 -0.20 -22.14 -7.64
N TYR A 481 1.08 -22.32 -7.24
CA TYR A 481 2.24 -21.94 -8.06
C TYR A 481 2.21 -22.58 -9.45
N THR A 482 1.95 -23.89 -9.49
CA THR A 482 1.93 -24.67 -10.74
C THR A 482 0.75 -24.26 -11.63
N ALA A 483 -0.43 -24.04 -11.06
CA ALA A 483 -1.61 -23.62 -11.80
C ALA A 483 -1.42 -22.23 -12.42
N LEU A 484 -0.88 -21.28 -11.64
CA LEU A 484 -0.62 -19.92 -12.10
C LEU A 484 0.54 -19.84 -13.12
N GLY A 485 1.43 -20.83 -13.15
CA GLY A 485 2.59 -20.86 -14.04
C GLY A 485 3.71 -19.92 -13.59
N VAL A 486 3.69 -19.44 -12.34
CA VAL A 486 4.67 -18.51 -11.81
C VAL A 486 5.79 -19.25 -11.07
N THR A 487 6.98 -18.66 -11.07
CA THR A 487 8.16 -19.17 -10.37
C THR A 487 8.80 -18.07 -9.53
N ILE A 488 9.55 -18.46 -8.51
CA ILE A 488 10.33 -17.52 -7.70
C ILE A 488 11.71 -17.36 -8.34
N GLY A 489 12.15 -16.12 -8.46
CA GLY A 489 13.45 -15.71 -9.00
C GLY A 489 13.35 -15.15 -10.41
N THR A 490 13.82 -13.91 -10.56
CA THR A 490 14.10 -13.24 -11.84
C THR A 490 15.62 -13.12 -12.02
N GLU A 491 16.08 -12.62 -13.17
CA GLU A 491 17.51 -12.36 -13.39
C GLU A 491 18.03 -11.25 -12.46
N GLU A 492 17.15 -10.34 -12.04
CA GLU A 492 17.48 -9.17 -11.22
C GLU A 492 17.32 -9.44 -9.71
N ASP A 493 16.32 -10.24 -9.31
CA ASP A 493 16.01 -10.57 -7.93
C ASP A 493 15.63 -12.06 -7.78
N SER A 494 16.41 -12.78 -6.99
CA SER A 494 16.18 -14.22 -6.72
C SER A 494 14.92 -14.50 -5.91
N LYS A 495 14.28 -13.48 -5.31
CA LYS A 495 13.06 -13.61 -4.54
C LYS A 495 11.81 -13.09 -5.26
N ALA A 496 11.99 -12.21 -6.25
CA ALA A 496 10.87 -11.65 -6.99
C ALA A 496 10.07 -12.74 -7.71
N LEU A 497 8.76 -12.57 -7.79
CA LEU A 497 7.90 -13.49 -8.52
C LEU A 497 8.07 -13.28 -10.03
N ASN A 498 8.39 -14.34 -10.74
CA ASN A 498 8.50 -14.29 -12.20
C ASN A 498 7.11 -14.47 -12.83
N LEU A 499 6.55 -13.40 -13.37
CA LEU A 499 5.24 -13.36 -14.00
C LEU A 499 5.27 -13.65 -15.50
N SER A 500 6.45 -13.87 -16.11
CA SER A 500 6.60 -14.04 -17.57
C SER A 500 5.77 -15.20 -18.15
N LYS A 501 5.41 -16.17 -17.30
CA LYS A 501 4.60 -17.34 -17.66
C LYS A 501 3.25 -17.37 -16.92
N LEU A 502 2.80 -16.22 -16.41
CA LEU A 502 1.49 -16.14 -15.77
C LEU A 502 0.39 -16.58 -16.74
N ARG A 503 -0.40 -17.56 -16.31
CA ARG A 503 -1.42 -18.21 -17.16
C ARG A 503 -2.79 -17.55 -17.10
N TYR A 504 -3.08 -16.81 -16.04
CA TYR A 504 -4.40 -16.19 -15.81
C TYR A 504 -4.19 -14.78 -15.29
N HIS A 505 -4.71 -13.78 -16.01
CA HIS A 505 -4.63 -12.38 -15.57
C HIS A 505 -5.67 -12.02 -14.50
N LYS A 506 -6.62 -12.93 -14.21
CA LYS A 506 -7.51 -12.79 -13.06
C LYS A 506 -7.46 -14.06 -12.23
N VAL A 507 -7.15 -13.89 -10.96
CA VAL A 507 -7.21 -14.92 -9.93
C VAL A 507 -8.34 -14.55 -9.00
N VAL A 508 -9.42 -15.34 -9.00
CA VAL A 508 -10.64 -15.04 -8.27
C VAL A 508 -10.77 -16.00 -7.09
N ILE A 509 -10.75 -15.46 -5.88
CA ILE A 509 -11.00 -16.22 -4.65
C ILE A 509 -12.51 -16.34 -4.50
N MET A 510 -13.01 -17.56 -4.35
CA MET A 510 -14.44 -17.87 -4.24
C MET A 510 -14.68 -18.86 -3.09
N CYS A 511 -15.04 -18.31 -1.93
CA CYS A 511 -15.29 -19.03 -0.68
C CYS A 511 -16.77 -18.94 -0.28
N ASP A 512 -17.19 -19.82 0.62
CA ASP A 512 -18.52 -19.81 1.21
C ASP A 512 -18.76 -18.53 2.03
N ALA A 513 -20.03 -18.10 2.12
CA ALA A 513 -20.39 -16.88 2.85
C ALA A 513 -20.61 -17.16 4.36
N ASP A 514 -19.69 -17.90 4.96
CA ASP A 514 -19.69 -18.24 6.39
C ASP A 514 -18.35 -17.89 7.06
N VAL A 515 -18.22 -18.17 8.34
CA VAL A 515 -17.01 -17.84 9.13
C VAL A 515 -15.79 -18.66 8.67
N ASP A 516 -15.99 -19.89 8.21
CA ASP A 516 -14.92 -20.74 7.71
C ASP A 516 -14.42 -20.27 6.35
N GLY A 517 -15.34 -19.90 5.44
CA GLY A 517 -15.00 -19.31 4.14
C GLY A 517 -14.26 -17.98 4.28
N SER A 518 -14.69 -17.10 5.20
CA SER A 518 -13.97 -15.86 5.50
C SER A 518 -12.56 -16.12 6.03
N HIS A 519 -12.37 -17.18 6.83
CA HIS A 519 -11.05 -17.57 7.31
C HIS A 519 -10.17 -18.12 6.16
N ILE A 520 -10.72 -18.92 5.25
CA ILE A 520 -10.00 -19.43 4.07
C ILE A 520 -9.60 -18.27 3.15
N GLU A 521 -10.51 -17.32 2.90
CA GLU A 521 -10.21 -16.10 2.15
C GLU A 521 -9.02 -15.35 2.78
N THR A 522 -9.03 -15.14 4.10
CA THR A 522 -7.95 -14.48 4.82
C THR A 522 -6.62 -15.25 4.71
N LEU A 523 -6.63 -16.57 4.80
CA LEU A 523 -5.42 -17.40 4.63
C LEU A 523 -4.85 -17.28 3.21
N ILE A 524 -5.70 -17.28 2.19
CA ILE A 524 -5.30 -17.13 0.78
C ILE A 524 -4.74 -15.73 0.55
N LEU A 525 -5.39 -14.68 1.07
CA LEU A 525 -4.90 -13.30 0.98
C LEU A 525 -3.56 -13.12 1.71
N THR A 526 -3.38 -13.74 2.89
CA THR A 526 -2.10 -13.75 3.61
C THR A 526 -0.99 -14.37 2.75
N PHE A 527 -1.31 -15.50 2.08
CA PHE A 527 -0.36 -16.15 1.18
C PHE A 527 0.00 -15.25 -0.01
N PHE A 528 -0.95 -14.64 -0.70
CA PHE A 528 -0.68 -13.72 -1.81
C PHE A 528 0.12 -12.51 -1.34
N PHE A 529 -0.23 -11.93 -0.21
CA PHE A 529 0.48 -10.76 0.34
C PHE A 529 1.95 -11.07 0.69
N ARG A 530 2.23 -12.26 1.26
CA ARG A 530 3.59 -12.64 1.70
C ARG A 530 4.48 -13.20 0.61
N TYR A 531 3.90 -13.89 -0.37
CA TYR A 531 4.66 -14.70 -1.34
C TYR A 531 4.40 -14.36 -2.81
N MET A 532 3.37 -13.61 -3.12
CA MET A 532 2.97 -13.25 -4.49
C MET A 532 2.42 -11.82 -4.54
N ARG A 533 3.08 -10.90 -3.85
CA ARG A 533 2.63 -9.52 -3.74
C ARG A 533 2.51 -8.83 -5.11
N GLU A 534 3.39 -9.17 -6.04
CA GLU A 534 3.39 -8.64 -7.40
C GLU A 534 2.07 -8.91 -8.13
N LEU A 535 1.35 -9.99 -7.79
CA LEU A 535 0.02 -10.25 -8.35
C LEU A 535 -1.05 -9.30 -7.78
N ILE A 536 -0.91 -8.86 -6.54
CA ILE A 536 -1.81 -7.86 -5.95
C ILE A 536 -1.50 -6.48 -6.56
N ASP A 537 -0.23 -6.10 -6.58
CA ASP A 537 0.23 -4.82 -7.11
C ASP A 537 -0.07 -4.69 -8.62
N GLY A 538 -0.01 -5.81 -9.36
CA GLY A 538 -0.42 -5.92 -10.77
C GLY A 538 -1.94 -5.95 -11.00
N GLY A 539 -2.75 -5.94 -9.92
CA GLY A 539 -4.21 -5.93 -10.02
C GLY A 539 -4.85 -7.24 -10.48
N HIS A 540 -4.17 -8.38 -10.25
CA HIS A 540 -4.63 -9.70 -10.71
C HIS A 540 -5.54 -10.42 -9.70
N ILE A 541 -5.62 -9.98 -8.42
CA ILE A 541 -6.33 -10.70 -7.35
C ILE A 541 -7.71 -10.09 -7.14
N TYR A 542 -8.73 -10.97 -7.13
CA TYR A 542 -10.14 -10.61 -6.96
C TYR A 542 -10.82 -11.55 -5.96
N ILE A 543 -11.88 -11.05 -5.32
CA ILE A 543 -12.81 -11.83 -4.51
C ILE A 543 -14.17 -11.84 -5.22
N ALA A 544 -14.74 -13.01 -5.41
CA ALA A 544 -16.10 -13.18 -5.90
C ALA A 544 -17.11 -12.86 -4.79
N THR A 545 -18.18 -12.16 -5.15
CA THR A 545 -19.24 -11.79 -4.23
C THR A 545 -20.55 -12.49 -4.63
N PRO A 546 -20.78 -13.73 -4.20
CA PRO A 546 -22.04 -14.42 -4.46
C PRO A 546 -23.21 -13.76 -3.71
N PRO A 547 -24.47 -13.87 -4.19
CA PRO A 547 -25.62 -13.37 -3.47
C PRO A 547 -25.89 -14.20 -2.21
N LEU A 548 -26.37 -13.52 -1.15
CA LEU A 548 -26.78 -14.17 0.09
C LEU A 548 -28.20 -14.71 0.04
N TYR A 549 -29.07 -14.13 -0.79
CA TYR A 549 -30.50 -14.48 -0.82
C TYR A 549 -31.02 -14.68 -2.24
N LEU A 550 -31.96 -15.63 -2.34
CA LEU A 550 -32.82 -15.78 -3.49
C LEU A 550 -34.28 -15.53 -3.06
N VAL A 551 -34.88 -14.49 -3.63
CA VAL A 551 -36.30 -14.13 -3.38
C VAL A 551 -37.13 -14.58 -4.57
N LYS A 552 -38.14 -15.44 -4.31
CA LYS A 552 -39.01 -16.02 -5.34
C LYS A 552 -40.48 -15.66 -5.11
N LYS A 553 -41.19 -15.37 -6.22
CA LYS A 553 -42.65 -15.28 -6.26
C LYS A 553 -43.15 -15.96 -7.54
N GLY A 554 -43.67 -17.16 -7.39
CA GLY A 554 -44.06 -18.00 -8.54
C GLY A 554 -42.83 -18.30 -9.44
N THR A 555 -42.89 -17.92 -10.70
CA THR A 555 -41.79 -18.07 -11.66
C THR A 555 -40.73 -16.96 -11.61
N LYS A 556 -41.03 -15.82 -10.96
CA LYS A 556 -40.10 -14.71 -10.82
C LYS A 556 -39.09 -14.99 -9.73
N LYS A 557 -37.78 -14.85 -10.03
CA LYS A 557 -36.69 -14.99 -9.10
C LYS A 557 -35.74 -13.78 -9.21
N ARG A 558 -35.31 -13.25 -8.06
CA ARG A 558 -34.29 -12.20 -7.96
C ARG A 558 -33.32 -12.53 -6.85
N TYR A 559 -32.06 -12.13 -7.02
CA TYR A 559 -31.02 -12.32 -6.02
C TYR A 559 -30.78 -11.03 -5.24
N ALA A 560 -30.34 -11.17 -3.98
CA ALA A 560 -29.96 -10.04 -3.13
C ALA A 560 -28.65 -10.36 -2.40
N TRP A 561 -27.80 -9.35 -2.25
CA TRP A 561 -26.47 -9.45 -1.63
C TRP A 561 -26.46 -9.01 -0.18
N ASN A 562 -27.52 -8.36 0.29
CA ASN A 562 -27.68 -7.91 1.67
C ASN A 562 -29.15 -7.90 2.08
N ASP A 563 -29.40 -7.69 3.39
CA ASP A 563 -30.76 -7.67 3.95
C ASP A 563 -31.61 -6.55 3.38
N LYS A 564 -31.03 -5.37 3.13
CA LYS A 564 -31.77 -4.22 2.58
C LYS A 564 -32.31 -4.52 1.18
N GLU A 565 -31.48 -5.11 0.32
CA GLU A 565 -31.89 -5.53 -1.03
C GLU A 565 -32.97 -6.63 -0.96
N ARG A 566 -32.79 -7.63 -0.08
CA ARG A 566 -33.79 -8.70 0.15
C ARG A 566 -35.15 -8.12 0.50
N ASP A 567 -35.20 -7.19 1.47
CA ASP A 567 -36.40 -6.59 1.96
C ASP A 567 -37.05 -5.68 0.92
N ALA A 568 -36.26 -4.93 0.15
CA ALA A 568 -36.73 -4.12 -0.96
C ALA A 568 -37.40 -5.00 -2.06
N ILE A 569 -36.74 -6.09 -2.46
CA ILE A 569 -37.28 -7.04 -3.45
C ILE A 569 -38.57 -7.71 -2.93
N ALA A 570 -38.58 -8.09 -1.65
CA ALA A 570 -39.76 -8.69 -1.03
C ALA A 570 -40.96 -7.72 -1.01
N ALA A 571 -40.70 -6.44 -0.71
CA ALA A 571 -41.74 -5.39 -0.72
C ALA A 571 -42.28 -5.13 -2.15
N GLU A 572 -41.43 -5.08 -3.18
CA GLU A 572 -41.85 -4.92 -4.58
C GLU A 572 -42.78 -6.05 -5.06
N TYR A 573 -42.55 -7.25 -4.54
CA TYR A 573 -43.35 -8.41 -4.98
C TYR A 573 -44.79 -8.45 -4.40
N ASN A 574 -45.17 -7.57 -3.46
CA ASN A 574 -46.51 -7.43 -2.92
C ASN A 574 -47.20 -8.79 -2.64
N GLY A 575 -46.98 -9.37 -1.46
CA GLY A 575 -47.59 -10.63 -1.03
C GLY A 575 -46.57 -11.69 -0.59
N SER A 576 -47.03 -12.95 -0.44
CA SER A 576 -46.17 -14.04 0.03
C SER A 576 -45.03 -14.33 -0.93
N VAL A 577 -43.79 -14.17 -0.46
CA VAL A 577 -42.56 -14.52 -1.15
C VAL A 577 -41.86 -15.67 -0.45
N SER A 578 -41.12 -16.50 -1.21
CA SER A 578 -40.23 -17.50 -0.65
C SER A 578 -38.81 -16.90 -0.68
N ILE A 579 -38.16 -16.87 0.48
CA ILE A 579 -36.80 -16.41 0.63
C ILE A 579 -35.93 -17.61 0.97
N GLN A 580 -34.93 -17.87 0.16
CA GLN A 580 -33.90 -18.87 0.41
C GLN A 580 -32.59 -18.11 0.73
N ARG A 581 -31.95 -18.42 1.86
CA ARG A 581 -30.63 -17.94 2.21
C ARG A 581 -29.59 -18.97 1.78
N TYR A 582 -28.52 -18.51 1.12
CA TYR A 582 -27.37 -19.34 0.79
C TYR A 582 -26.32 -19.17 1.88
N LYS A 583 -25.89 -20.27 2.48
CA LYS A 583 -24.77 -20.31 3.45
C LYS A 583 -23.46 -20.74 2.80
N GLY A 584 -23.54 -21.47 1.69
CA GLY A 584 -22.37 -21.92 0.96
C GLY A 584 -22.65 -22.06 -0.54
N LEU A 585 -21.57 -22.02 -1.32
CA LEU A 585 -21.57 -22.17 -2.79
C LEU A 585 -22.12 -23.53 -3.24
N GLY A 586 -21.96 -24.56 -2.39
CA GLY A 586 -22.50 -25.89 -2.64
C GLY A 586 -24.04 -25.99 -2.60
N GLU A 587 -24.73 -24.97 -2.08
CA GLU A 587 -26.18 -24.86 -2.08
C GLU A 587 -26.76 -24.31 -3.40
N MET A 588 -25.88 -23.72 -4.24
CA MET A 588 -26.24 -23.26 -5.58
C MET A 588 -26.05 -24.40 -6.59
N ASN A 589 -26.96 -24.48 -7.55
CA ASN A 589 -26.71 -25.30 -8.73
C ASN A 589 -25.78 -24.56 -9.72
N ALA A 590 -25.28 -25.26 -10.73
CA ALA A 590 -24.32 -24.73 -11.69
C ALA A 590 -24.85 -23.50 -12.46
N GLU A 591 -26.14 -23.48 -12.82
CA GLU A 591 -26.80 -22.36 -13.52
C GLU A 591 -26.88 -21.12 -12.61
N GLN A 592 -27.26 -21.31 -11.35
CA GLN A 592 -27.34 -20.21 -10.37
C GLN A 592 -25.97 -19.60 -10.11
N LEU A 593 -24.93 -20.42 -9.97
CA LEU A 593 -23.56 -19.98 -9.74
C LEU A 593 -23.04 -19.22 -10.98
N TRP A 594 -23.35 -19.69 -12.17
CA TRP A 594 -23.03 -18.98 -13.41
C TRP A 594 -23.72 -17.61 -13.45
N ASP A 595 -25.05 -17.58 -13.33
CA ASP A 595 -25.85 -16.36 -13.51
C ASP A 595 -25.49 -15.24 -12.52
N THR A 596 -24.98 -15.59 -11.33
CA THR A 596 -24.79 -14.63 -10.24
C THR A 596 -23.33 -14.30 -9.94
N THR A 597 -22.40 -15.25 -10.17
CA THR A 597 -21.06 -15.16 -9.62
C THR A 597 -19.95 -15.36 -10.65
N MET A 598 -20.20 -16.13 -11.72
CA MET A 598 -19.17 -16.47 -12.69
C MET A 598 -19.33 -15.76 -14.04
N ASN A 599 -20.57 -15.40 -14.43
CA ASN A 599 -20.82 -14.72 -15.71
C ASN A 599 -20.26 -13.29 -15.69
N PRO A 600 -19.31 -12.95 -16.61
CA PRO A 600 -18.71 -11.62 -16.66
C PRO A 600 -19.69 -10.45 -16.81
N GLU A 601 -20.89 -10.69 -17.39
CA GLU A 601 -21.89 -9.65 -17.64
C GLU A 601 -22.66 -9.26 -16.36
N PHE A 602 -22.79 -10.15 -15.39
CA PHE A 602 -23.69 -9.96 -14.23
C PHE A 602 -23.01 -10.07 -12.88
N ARG A 603 -21.81 -10.68 -12.82
CA ARG A 603 -21.08 -10.91 -11.58
C ARG A 603 -20.51 -9.62 -10.99
N THR A 604 -20.35 -9.64 -9.68
CA THR A 604 -19.58 -8.62 -8.95
C THR A 604 -18.29 -9.23 -8.45
N LEU A 605 -17.14 -8.64 -8.86
CA LEU A 605 -15.82 -8.97 -8.37
C LEU A 605 -15.24 -7.78 -7.63
N ARG A 606 -14.71 -8.01 -6.44
CA ARG A 606 -13.97 -7.02 -5.66
C ARG A 606 -12.48 -7.21 -5.88
N GLN A 607 -11.85 -6.25 -6.54
CA GLN A 607 -10.39 -6.25 -6.74
C GLN A 607 -9.69 -5.96 -5.42
N ILE A 608 -8.63 -6.71 -5.13
CA ILE A 608 -7.79 -6.48 -3.95
C ILE A 608 -6.68 -5.49 -4.31
N ILE A 609 -6.62 -4.42 -3.55
CA ILE A 609 -5.60 -3.37 -3.67
C ILE A 609 -4.94 -3.13 -2.31
N ILE A 610 -3.65 -2.81 -2.31
CA ILE A 610 -2.90 -2.40 -1.13
C ILE A 610 -2.83 -0.88 -1.16
N THR A 611 -3.58 -0.22 -0.29
CA THR A 611 -3.56 1.25 -0.14
C THR A 611 -2.38 1.71 0.71
N ASN A 612 -2.06 0.92 1.74
CA ASN A 612 -0.95 1.16 2.65
C ASN A 612 -0.27 -0.17 3.00
N ALA A 613 0.96 -0.36 2.52
CA ALA A 613 1.70 -1.60 2.70
C ALA A 613 2.02 -1.88 4.18
N THR A 614 2.33 -0.85 4.95
CA THR A 614 2.70 -0.96 6.37
C THR A 614 1.51 -1.37 7.22
N GLU A 615 0.37 -0.72 7.03
CA GLU A 615 -0.86 -1.05 7.74
C GLU A 615 -1.35 -2.45 7.37
N THR A 616 -1.25 -2.82 6.09
CA THR A 616 -1.57 -4.16 5.61
C THR A 616 -0.70 -5.21 6.27
N ASP A 617 0.63 -4.99 6.33
CA ASP A 617 1.57 -5.89 7.02
C ASP A 617 1.20 -6.07 8.49
N ARG A 618 0.94 -4.96 9.19
CA ARG A 618 0.53 -4.97 10.59
C ARG A 618 -0.78 -5.71 10.80
N THR A 619 -1.75 -5.52 9.91
CA THR A 619 -3.06 -6.19 9.98
C THR A 619 -2.91 -7.71 9.81
N PHE A 620 -2.14 -8.17 8.82
CA PHE A 620 -1.89 -9.59 8.66
C PHE A 620 -1.10 -10.18 9.84
N SER A 621 -0.07 -9.50 10.33
CA SER A 621 0.68 -9.95 11.51
C SER A 621 -0.20 -10.03 12.77
N MET A 622 -1.09 -9.07 12.98
CA MET A 622 -2.03 -9.08 14.11
C MET A 622 -3.06 -10.19 13.99
N LEU A 623 -3.71 -10.34 12.82
CA LEU A 623 -4.80 -11.31 12.63
C LEU A 623 -4.28 -12.74 12.54
N MET A 624 -3.15 -12.95 11.85
CA MET A 624 -2.65 -14.26 11.45
C MET A 624 -1.37 -14.68 12.16
N GLY A 625 -0.71 -13.77 12.89
CA GLY A 625 0.52 -14.03 13.65
C GLY A 625 0.31 -14.85 14.92
N ASP A 626 1.40 -15.14 15.63
CA ASP A 626 1.38 -15.97 16.85
C ASP A 626 0.83 -15.25 18.07
N GLU A 627 1.00 -13.92 18.15
CA GLU A 627 0.57 -13.11 19.28
C GLU A 627 -0.96 -13.07 19.41
N VAL A 628 -1.45 -13.48 20.59
CA VAL A 628 -2.89 -13.52 20.90
C VAL A 628 -3.42 -12.18 21.44
N PRO A 629 -2.70 -11.46 22.34
CA PRO A 629 -3.24 -10.25 22.96
C PRO A 629 -3.64 -9.16 21.98
N PRO A 630 -2.85 -8.79 20.94
CA PRO A 630 -3.25 -7.77 19.99
C PRO A 630 -4.51 -8.15 19.20
N ARG A 631 -4.65 -9.43 18.84
CA ARG A 631 -5.83 -9.95 18.13
C ARG A 631 -7.07 -9.89 19.01
N LYS A 632 -6.94 -10.25 20.29
CA LYS A 632 -8.04 -10.18 21.25
C LYS A 632 -8.52 -8.73 21.43
N GLU A 633 -7.60 -7.79 21.62
CA GLU A 633 -7.92 -6.36 21.73
C GLU A 633 -8.63 -5.84 20.49
N PHE A 634 -8.15 -6.21 19.30
CA PHE A 634 -8.81 -5.85 18.03
C PHE A 634 -10.24 -6.38 17.97
N ILE A 635 -10.46 -7.65 18.33
CA ILE A 635 -11.80 -8.25 18.35
C ILE A 635 -12.72 -7.52 19.33
N GLU A 636 -12.24 -7.25 20.55
CA GLU A 636 -13.03 -6.56 21.60
C GLU A 636 -13.40 -5.13 21.14
N LYS A 637 -12.47 -4.40 20.55
CA LYS A 637 -12.68 -3.03 20.06
C LYS A 637 -13.67 -2.98 18.88
N ASN A 638 -13.65 -3.98 17.99
CA ASN A 638 -14.44 -3.99 16.77
C ASN A 638 -15.70 -4.89 16.86
N ALA A 639 -15.98 -5.49 18.01
CA ALA A 639 -17.11 -6.40 18.19
C ALA A 639 -18.48 -5.74 17.88
N VAL A 640 -18.59 -4.44 18.10
CA VAL A 640 -19.81 -3.65 17.81
C VAL A 640 -20.15 -3.58 16.32
N TYR A 641 -19.17 -3.79 15.45
CA TYR A 641 -19.34 -3.79 13.98
C TYR A 641 -19.53 -5.19 13.40
N ALA A 642 -19.40 -6.23 14.24
CA ALA A 642 -19.49 -7.60 13.77
C ALA A 642 -20.96 -7.98 13.47
N ASN A 643 -21.24 -8.34 12.23
CA ASN A 643 -22.47 -9.01 11.86
C ASN A 643 -22.33 -10.50 12.21
N ILE A 644 -22.70 -10.87 13.42
CA ILE A 644 -22.67 -12.26 13.87
C ILE A 644 -23.99 -12.90 13.53
N ASP A 645 -23.94 -13.95 12.73
CA ASP A 645 -25.04 -14.87 12.52
C ASP A 645 -25.17 -15.75 13.77
N ALA A 646 -26.07 -15.38 14.69
CA ALA A 646 -26.36 -16.13 15.91
C ALA A 646 -27.45 -17.18 15.66
#